data_3c7dd0bb5ac3108bcf8f6d2863830426
#
_entry.id   3c7dd0bb5ac3108bcf8f6d2863830426
#
_cell.length_a   1.000
_cell.length_b   1.000
_cell.length_c   1.000
_cell.angle_alpha   90.00
_cell.angle_beta   90.00
_cell.angle_gamma   90.00
#
_symmetry.space_group_name_H-M   'P 1'
#
loop_
_entity.id
_entity.type
_entity.pdbx_description
1 polymer ?
#
loop_
_entity_poly.entity_id
_entity_poly.type
_entity_poly.pdbx_seq_one_letter_code
_entity_poly.pdbx_strand_id
1 'polypeptide(L)'
;MTTKTISHYEILAPIGEGGMGVVYRALDTRLGRPVAVKLLRCDGVITGESRKRFVQEARAASALNHPHIVTIYEIGQDQDVDFIAMEYLAGQSLAHLIGHGGLRLREGLKYAVQIADALAAAHAAGILHRDLKPANIMVSDKGLVKVLDFGLAKLTAPVDIQPVDERGTTGTAPAEARLQTEEGRILGTAPYMSPEQAEGKPTDARSDVFSFGAVLYEMITGRRAFSGTTKMSALAAILTTEPEPPSRLVPGLSRDLEKMIVRCLRKSPERRWQSMADLKVALEDLLDESDPRSLAEAAVTMPARRWTRALVAGLATLAIGALMFGAWWRASRTQPVVGPSPFLTRLTSDVGWTDYPAISLDGKILAYASDRSGEGNLDIWVQQIPEGSPVRLTRHAADDVEPSFSADGSRVAFQSSRLGGGIYLIPTLGGEERLLAARGFSPRFSPDGNWIAYGVAELAGGRLYVAPAAGGPATLVAAGFYRARAPVWSPDGRHLLFWAQRERDAPPENNIDWYVAAIPGGLPVATEARGVLLREGFQAFQGLPFPEAWVRTGNRILFHGIIGDSSNLWQVALSLEKRRVSGTPQRATFGTTDEAAASVTSDGRMVFISRTMGADIWSLPIDANRARLQGPLKRVTQDAADDYDPTLSEDGATLVFRSRRAGRFGVVLRRLGTSAETVLTRMPEDHYPAVSRDGTKVAYSLRQNGKMPIFVVAANGGTPEQVCDDCGEVEAWSGDGDQILYVAAGDPSGVGLLKLGSSHNDAWLRHSGYGIYNPRLSSDGGWIAFNGRTDRLAPAQVLVAKVQASVVALERDWIVVIKDGDAPSWSPDANLLYFWSDRDGSPCLWAQRLDSATKRPTGLPLSIQHFHSKGLSWKNLYLGAPRTAVARDKIVFNLGEHTGNVWMTPLPRTPD
;
A
#
# COMPACT_ATOMS: atom_id res chain seq x y z
N MET A 1 -21.57 28.27 -44.67
CA MET A 1 -21.78 27.70 -43.33
C MET A 1 -20.48 27.88 -42.56
N THR A 2 -20.43 28.79 -41.63
CA THR A 2 -19.23 29.01 -40.79
C THR A 2 -19.06 27.80 -39.87
N THR A 3 -18.06 27.00 -40.15
CA THR A 3 -17.64 25.86 -39.30
C THR A 3 -17.26 26.41 -37.91
N LYS A 4 -18.02 26.02 -36.90
CA LYS A 4 -17.73 26.47 -35.53
C LYS A 4 -16.56 25.61 -35.00
N THR A 5 -15.42 26.24 -34.74
CA THR A 5 -14.26 25.59 -34.14
C THR A 5 -14.16 25.91 -32.66
N ILE A 6 -13.70 24.97 -31.87
CA ILE A 6 -13.38 25.14 -30.43
C ILE A 6 -11.94 24.67 -30.27
N SER A 7 -11.04 25.60 -29.92
CA SER A 7 -9.60 25.37 -29.99
C SER A 7 -9.19 24.89 -31.39
N HIS A 8 -8.64 23.70 -31.50
CA HIS A 8 -8.29 23.06 -32.79
C HIS A 8 -9.27 21.96 -33.21
N TYR A 9 -10.45 21.89 -32.58
CA TYR A 9 -11.48 20.92 -32.90
C TYR A 9 -12.56 21.54 -33.79
N GLU A 10 -12.71 21.01 -34.97
CA GLU A 10 -13.78 21.40 -35.93
C GLU A 10 -15.07 20.65 -35.57
N ILE A 11 -16.11 21.36 -35.15
CA ILE A 11 -17.39 20.79 -34.73
C ILE A 11 -18.20 20.36 -35.99
N LEU A 12 -18.53 19.07 -36.03
CA LEU A 12 -19.23 18.45 -37.15
C LEU A 12 -20.74 18.31 -36.90
N ALA A 13 -21.14 17.66 -35.80
CA ALA A 13 -22.55 17.41 -35.47
C ALA A 13 -22.74 17.21 -33.98
N PRO A 14 -23.88 17.59 -33.40
CA PRO A 14 -24.24 17.20 -32.05
C PRO A 14 -24.55 15.68 -32.00
N ILE A 15 -24.04 14.98 -31.00
CA ILE A 15 -24.24 13.54 -30.80
C ILE A 15 -24.90 13.19 -29.48
N GLY A 16 -25.03 14.16 -28.57
CA GLY A 16 -25.72 13.99 -27.30
C GLY A 16 -25.92 15.31 -26.58
N GLU A 17 -27.02 15.42 -25.85
CA GLU A 17 -27.33 16.54 -24.96
C GLU A 17 -27.71 16.00 -23.59
N GLY A 18 -27.14 16.55 -22.51
CA GLY A 18 -27.40 16.13 -21.15
C GLY A 18 -27.36 17.30 -20.17
N GLY A 19 -27.66 17.04 -18.91
CA GLY A 19 -27.70 18.07 -17.86
C GLY A 19 -26.40 18.85 -17.65
N MET A 20 -25.25 18.31 -18.07
CA MET A 20 -23.92 18.92 -17.90
C MET A 20 -23.38 19.59 -19.17
N GLY A 21 -24.09 19.50 -20.29
CA GLY A 21 -23.60 20.09 -21.53
C GLY A 21 -24.03 19.34 -22.79
N VAL A 22 -23.51 19.79 -23.93
CA VAL A 22 -23.76 19.19 -25.25
C VAL A 22 -22.49 18.50 -25.72
N VAL A 23 -22.60 17.28 -26.22
CA VAL A 23 -21.50 16.52 -26.81
C VAL A 23 -21.60 16.59 -28.33
N TYR A 24 -20.52 16.97 -28.96
CA TYR A 24 -20.40 17.06 -30.41
C TYR A 24 -19.43 16.04 -30.95
N ARG A 25 -19.71 15.48 -32.09
CA ARG A 25 -18.70 14.87 -32.95
C ARG A 25 -17.87 15.99 -33.57
N ALA A 26 -16.54 15.89 -33.48
CA ALA A 26 -15.63 16.88 -34.01
C ALA A 26 -14.43 16.20 -34.71
N LEU A 27 -13.68 16.95 -35.45
CA LEU A 27 -12.41 16.55 -36.06
C LEU A 27 -11.27 17.27 -35.33
N ASP A 28 -10.34 16.51 -34.78
CA ASP A 28 -9.05 17.02 -34.31
C ASP A 28 -8.22 17.42 -35.52
N THR A 29 -8.12 18.71 -35.80
CA THR A 29 -7.46 19.22 -37.04
C THR A 29 -5.95 19.07 -36.98
N ARG A 30 -5.34 18.85 -35.81
CA ARG A 30 -3.90 18.60 -35.65
C ARG A 30 -3.52 17.15 -35.92
N LEU A 31 -4.36 16.22 -35.53
CA LEU A 31 -4.10 14.78 -35.64
C LEU A 31 -4.94 14.08 -36.71
N GLY A 32 -5.88 14.79 -37.35
CA GLY A 32 -6.73 14.28 -38.43
C GLY A 32 -7.66 13.15 -38.01
N ARG A 33 -8.07 13.09 -36.75
CA ARG A 33 -8.90 12.00 -36.18
C ARG A 33 -10.25 12.49 -35.69
N PRO A 34 -11.32 11.65 -35.73
CA PRO A 34 -12.60 11.97 -35.13
C PRO A 34 -12.48 11.90 -33.59
N VAL A 35 -13.10 12.87 -32.92
CA VAL A 35 -13.17 12.99 -31.45
C VAL A 35 -14.58 13.34 -31.03
N ALA A 36 -14.92 13.09 -29.76
CA ALA A 36 -16.11 13.63 -29.10
C ALA A 36 -15.68 14.83 -28.24
N VAL A 37 -16.34 15.99 -28.44
CA VAL A 37 -16.08 17.20 -27.67
C VAL A 37 -17.31 17.54 -26.86
N LYS A 38 -17.19 17.46 -25.54
CA LYS A 38 -18.24 17.82 -24.57
C LYS A 38 -18.04 19.26 -24.14
N LEU A 39 -19.01 20.12 -24.48
CA LEU A 39 -19.05 21.51 -24.05
C LEU A 39 -19.85 21.62 -22.75
N LEU A 40 -19.27 22.24 -21.73
CA LEU A 40 -19.89 22.40 -20.44
C LEU A 40 -20.77 23.64 -20.41
N ARG A 41 -21.99 23.52 -19.90
CA ARG A 41 -22.88 24.70 -19.71
C ARG A 41 -22.49 25.42 -18.43
N CYS A 42 -22.24 26.71 -18.55
CA CYS A 42 -22.01 27.62 -17.42
C CYS A 42 -23.30 28.35 -17.05
N ASP A 43 -24.38 27.61 -16.69
CA ASP A 43 -25.60 28.22 -16.19
C ASP A 43 -25.53 28.45 -14.68
N GLY A 44 -24.77 29.48 -14.24
CA GLY A 44 -24.64 29.89 -12.84
C GLY A 44 -23.19 30.23 -12.48
N VAL A 45 -23.03 31.09 -11.48
CA VAL A 45 -21.71 31.53 -10.97
C VAL A 45 -20.94 30.33 -10.41
N ILE A 46 -20.14 29.68 -11.25
CA ILE A 46 -19.17 28.68 -10.79
C ILE A 46 -18.09 29.46 -10.06
N THR A 47 -18.00 29.31 -8.74
CA THR A 47 -16.89 29.86 -7.95
C THR A 47 -15.57 29.26 -8.44
N GLY A 48 -14.48 30.05 -8.41
CA GLY A 48 -13.19 29.59 -8.90
C GLY A 48 -12.67 28.32 -8.22
N GLU A 49 -13.18 27.96 -7.03
CA GLU A 49 -12.90 26.72 -6.32
C GLU A 49 -13.63 25.50 -6.91
N SER A 50 -14.88 25.64 -7.29
CA SER A 50 -15.66 24.57 -7.91
C SER A 50 -15.08 24.17 -9.27
N ARG A 51 -14.58 25.15 -10.02
CA ARG A 51 -13.90 24.94 -11.30
C ARG A 51 -12.56 24.23 -11.12
N LYS A 52 -11.77 24.61 -10.12
CA LYS A 52 -10.49 23.92 -9.81
C LYS A 52 -10.71 22.46 -9.46
N ARG A 53 -11.73 22.12 -8.67
CA ARG A 53 -12.10 20.74 -8.32
C ARG A 53 -12.52 19.94 -9.56
N PHE A 54 -13.35 20.52 -10.43
CA PHE A 54 -13.76 19.89 -11.69
C PHE A 54 -12.56 19.52 -12.57
N VAL A 55 -11.64 20.46 -12.79
CA VAL A 55 -10.43 20.23 -13.59
C VAL A 55 -9.55 19.16 -12.93
N GLN A 56 -9.50 19.10 -11.60
CA GLN A 56 -8.73 18.12 -10.87
C GLN A 56 -9.35 16.71 -10.96
N GLU A 57 -10.67 16.58 -10.84
CA GLU A 57 -11.39 15.30 -11.00
C GLU A 57 -11.32 14.79 -12.44
N ALA A 58 -11.49 15.69 -13.43
CA ALA A 58 -11.36 15.34 -14.83
C ALA A 58 -9.90 14.91 -15.20
N ARG A 59 -8.88 15.54 -14.57
CA ARG A 59 -7.47 15.11 -14.70
C ARG A 59 -7.22 13.75 -14.08
N ALA A 60 -7.81 13.45 -12.92
CA ALA A 60 -7.71 12.12 -12.33
C ALA A 60 -8.33 11.06 -13.24
N ALA A 61 -9.51 11.32 -13.81
CA ALA A 61 -10.14 10.43 -14.77
C ALA A 61 -9.34 10.28 -16.08
N SER A 62 -8.62 11.32 -16.53
CA SER A 62 -7.76 11.26 -17.73
C SER A 62 -6.52 10.38 -17.55
N ALA A 63 -6.12 10.07 -16.31
CA ALA A 63 -5.02 9.17 -16.02
C ALA A 63 -5.40 7.68 -16.19
N LEU A 64 -6.71 7.36 -16.27
CA LEU A 64 -7.18 6.00 -16.50
C LEU A 64 -6.98 5.61 -17.98
N ASN A 65 -6.08 4.67 -18.21
CA ASN A 65 -5.88 4.04 -19.53
C ASN A 65 -6.33 2.59 -19.48
N HIS A 66 -7.57 2.32 -19.92
CA HIS A 66 -8.18 1.01 -19.85
C HIS A 66 -9.06 0.72 -21.09
N PRO A 67 -9.08 -0.51 -21.64
CA PRO A 67 -9.85 -0.83 -22.84
C PRO A 67 -11.34 -0.54 -22.71
N HIS A 68 -11.89 -0.62 -21.50
CA HIS A 68 -13.32 -0.43 -21.21
C HIS A 68 -13.64 0.93 -20.56
N ILE A 69 -12.71 1.88 -20.56
CA ILE A 69 -12.92 3.27 -20.12
C ILE A 69 -12.68 4.21 -21.30
N VAL A 70 -13.48 5.25 -21.44
CA VAL A 70 -13.28 6.24 -22.48
C VAL A 70 -11.97 7.02 -22.25
N THR A 71 -11.17 7.18 -23.28
CA THR A 71 -9.92 7.93 -23.18
C THR A 71 -10.19 9.43 -23.31
N ILE A 72 -9.80 10.22 -22.32
CA ILE A 72 -9.83 11.69 -22.36
C ILE A 72 -8.51 12.15 -23.00
N TYR A 73 -8.62 12.95 -24.09
CA TYR A 73 -7.46 13.46 -24.80
C TYR A 73 -7.03 14.84 -24.31
N GLU A 74 -8.00 15.71 -24.02
CA GLU A 74 -7.71 17.08 -23.60
C GLU A 74 -8.86 17.63 -22.74
N ILE A 75 -8.49 18.45 -21.76
CA ILE A 75 -9.39 19.27 -20.98
C ILE A 75 -8.90 20.71 -21.15
N GLY A 76 -9.72 21.54 -21.78
CA GLY A 76 -9.34 22.88 -22.16
C GLY A 76 -10.43 23.91 -21.99
N GLN A 77 -10.10 25.15 -22.30
CA GLN A 77 -11.00 26.28 -22.35
C GLN A 77 -10.75 27.07 -23.64
N ASP A 78 -11.84 27.49 -24.29
CA ASP A 78 -11.82 28.38 -25.43
C ASP A 78 -12.95 29.38 -25.31
N GLN A 79 -12.65 30.69 -25.41
CA GLN A 79 -13.62 31.81 -25.31
C GLN A 79 -14.61 31.67 -24.13
N ASP A 80 -14.09 31.40 -22.92
CA ASP A 80 -14.88 31.17 -21.69
C ASP A 80 -15.76 29.91 -21.69
N VAL A 81 -15.64 29.02 -22.66
CA VAL A 81 -16.30 27.72 -22.69
C VAL A 81 -15.32 26.64 -22.32
N ASP A 82 -15.59 25.94 -21.21
CA ASP A 82 -14.81 24.76 -20.83
C ASP A 82 -15.25 23.57 -21.68
N PHE A 83 -14.27 22.78 -22.17
CA PHE A 83 -14.53 21.60 -22.97
C PHE A 83 -13.68 20.41 -22.56
N ILE A 84 -14.18 19.21 -22.85
CA ILE A 84 -13.46 17.95 -22.73
C ILE A 84 -13.46 17.29 -24.11
N ALA A 85 -12.28 17.06 -24.68
CA ALA A 85 -12.10 16.25 -25.86
C ALA A 85 -11.75 14.82 -25.48
N MET A 86 -12.48 13.85 -26.05
CA MET A 86 -12.37 12.45 -25.70
C MET A 86 -12.52 11.55 -26.94
N GLU A 87 -12.24 10.27 -26.75
CA GLU A 87 -12.40 9.22 -27.75
C GLU A 87 -13.82 9.21 -28.32
N TYR A 88 -13.94 9.29 -29.68
CA TYR A 88 -15.22 9.11 -30.37
C TYR A 88 -15.49 7.64 -30.58
N LEU A 89 -16.62 7.17 -30.09
CA LEU A 89 -17.07 5.79 -30.23
C LEU A 89 -18.22 5.68 -31.21
N ALA A 90 -18.00 4.92 -32.29
CA ALA A 90 -19.09 4.50 -33.16
C ALA A 90 -19.86 3.33 -32.48
N GLY A 91 -21.09 3.57 -32.10
CA GLY A 91 -21.91 2.60 -31.36
C GLY A 91 -23.14 3.25 -30.73
N GLN A 92 -23.80 2.53 -29.85
CA GLN A 92 -25.00 2.97 -29.16
C GLN A 92 -24.83 2.95 -27.63
N SER A 93 -25.59 3.78 -26.92
CA SER A 93 -25.63 3.69 -25.47
C SER A 93 -26.31 2.39 -25.00
N LEU A 94 -25.86 1.86 -23.87
CA LEU A 94 -26.48 0.67 -23.27
C LEU A 94 -27.97 0.90 -22.98
N ALA A 95 -28.38 2.14 -22.64
CA ALA A 95 -29.77 2.53 -22.46
C ALA A 95 -30.63 2.30 -23.74
N HIS A 96 -30.05 2.52 -24.92
CA HIS A 96 -30.72 2.28 -26.20
C HIS A 96 -30.80 0.78 -26.50
N LEU A 97 -29.78 0.01 -26.16
CA LEU A 97 -29.71 -1.42 -26.44
C LEU A 97 -30.62 -2.27 -25.54
N ILE A 98 -30.83 -1.87 -24.28
CA ILE A 98 -31.68 -2.61 -23.35
C ILE A 98 -33.14 -2.67 -23.83
N GLY A 99 -33.68 -1.59 -24.39
CA GLY A 99 -35.08 -1.52 -24.85
C GLY A 99 -36.06 -1.95 -23.76
N HIS A 100 -37.27 -2.45 -24.20
CA HIS A 100 -38.31 -2.89 -23.27
C HIS A 100 -38.23 -4.38 -22.88
N GLY A 101 -37.33 -5.16 -23.49
CA GLY A 101 -37.32 -6.62 -23.31
C GLY A 101 -36.06 -7.16 -22.62
N GLY A 102 -35.10 -6.29 -22.27
CA GLY A 102 -33.79 -6.70 -21.77
C GLY A 102 -32.88 -7.25 -22.87
N LEU A 103 -31.64 -7.53 -22.52
CA LEU A 103 -30.64 -8.15 -23.40
C LEU A 103 -30.71 -9.67 -23.34
N ARG A 104 -30.25 -10.35 -24.38
CA ARG A 104 -30.01 -11.80 -24.30
C ARG A 104 -29.00 -12.08 -23.18
N LEU A 105 -29.29 -13.08 -22.35
CA LEU A 105 -28.51 -13.38 -21.13
C LEU A 105 -27.01 -13.38 -21.38
N ARG A 106 -26.55 -14.11 -22.39
CA ARG A 106 -25.12 -14.22 -22.71
C ARG A 106 -24.51 -12.88 -23.14
N GLU A 107 -25.25 -12.07 -23.86
CA GLU A 107 -24.81 -10.74 -24.30
C GLU A 107 -24.74 -9.78 -23.10
N GLY A 108 -25.77 -9.79 -22.26
CA GLY A 108 -25.81 -9.04 -21.01
C GLY A 108 -24.65 -9.38 -20.10
N LEU A 109 -24.32 -10.68 -19.92
CA LEU A 109 -23.19 -11.11 -19.12
C LEU A 109 -21.84 -10.65 -19.72
N LYS A 110 -21.65 -10.74 -21.06
CA LYS A 110 -20.45 -10.21 -21.71
C LYS A 110 -20.23 -8.72 -21.47
N TYR A 111 -21.30 -7.92 -21.50
CA TYR A 111 -21.20 -6.48 -21.21
C TYR A 111 -20.96 -6.24 -19.72
N ALA A 112 -21.61 -7.02 -18.85
CA ALA A 112 -21.43 -6.91 -17.41
C ALA A 112 -19.98 -7.16 -16.98
N VAL A 113 -19.32 -8.16 -17.54
CA VAL A 113 -17.88 -8.44 -17.30
C VAL A 113 -17.03 -7.23 -17.66
N GLN A 114 -17.23 -6.63 -18.85
CA GLN A 114 -16.45 -5.48 -19.30
C GLN A 114 -16.69 -4.23 -18.46
N ILE A 115 -17.94 -4.01 -18.01
CA ILE A 115 -18.29 -2.89 -17.10
C ILE A 115 -17.61 -3.12 -15.74
N ALA A 116 -17.67 -4.34 -15.22
CA ALA A 116 -17.03 -4.70 -13.95
C ALA A 116 -15.51 -4.53 -14.01
N ASP A 117 -14.88 -4.87 -15.13
CA ASP A 117 -13.46 -4.68 -15.40
C ASP A 117 -13.06 -3.18 -15.38
N ALA A 118 -13.85 -2.35 -16.05
CA ALA A 118 -13.66 -0.89 -16.05
C ALA A 118 -13.75 -0.30 -14.64
N LEU A 119 -14.78 -0.68 -13.87
CA LEU A 119 -14.97 -0.20 -12.52
C LEU A 119 -13.88 -0.72 -11.55
N ALA A 120 -13.46 -1.98 -11.71
CA ALA A 120 -12.37 -2.53 -10.91
C ALA A 120 -11.05 -1.76 -11.14
N ALA A 121 -10.72 -1.43 -12.39
CA ALA A 121 -9.54 -0.63 -12.74
C ALA A 121 -9.61 0.79 -12.18
N ALA A 122 -10.78 1.44 -12.25
CA ALA A 122 -11.00 2.76 -11.67
C ALA A 122 -10.88 2.76 -10.15
N HIS A 123 -11.49 1.78 -9.47
CA HIS A 123 -11.42 1.63 -8.01
C HIS A 123 -9.99 1.36 -7.52
N ALA A 124 -9.22 0.56 -8.27
CA ALA A 124 -7.81 0.33 -7.97
C ALA A 124 -6.97 1.63 -8.06
N ALA A 125 -7.38 2.58 -8.90
CA ALA A 125 -6.80 3.92 -9.00
C ALA A 125 -7.40 4.94 -8.02
N GLY A 126 -8.28 4.50 -7.09
CA GLY A 126 -8.95 5.38 -6.12
C GLY A 126 -10.05 6.26 -6.70
N ILE A 127 -10.51 5.97 -7.92
CA ILE A 127 -11.51 6.77 -8.64
C ILE A 127 -12.85 6.06 -8.59
N LEU A 128 -13.88 6.77 -8.08
CA LEU A 128 -15.26 6.31 -8.05
C LEU A 128 -16.05 6.90 -9.22
N HIS A 129 -16.96 6.11 -9.79
CA HIS A 129 -17.79 6.59 -10.90
C HIS A 129 -18.91 7.52 -10.43
N ARG A 130 -19.63 7.18 -9.36
CA ARG A 130 -20.69 7.95 -8.69
C ARG A 130 -21.96 8.25 -9.49
N ASP A 131 -21.97 8.08 -10.80
CA ASP A 131 -23.13 8.29 -11.70
C ASP A 131 -23.23 7.17 -12.75
N LEU A 132 -23.03 5.91 -12.33
CA LEU A 132 -23.13 4.78 -13.24
C LEU A 132 -24.59 4.52 -13.60
N LYS A 133 -24.87 4.57 -14.91
CA LYS A 133 -26.20 4.33 -15.50
C LYS A 133 -26.05 3.87 -16.94
N PRO A 134 -27.05 3.23 -17.53
CA PRO A 134 -26.97 2.74 -18.92
C PRO A 134 -26.65 3.83 -19.96
N ALA A 135 -27.03 5.08 -19.72
CA ALA A 135 -26.74 6.21 -20.60
C ALA A 135 -25.24 6.59 -20.61
N ASN A 136 -24.49 6.27 -19.54
CA ASN A 136 -23.07 6.53 -19.41
C ASN A 136 -22.21 5.32 -19.85
N ILE A 137 -22.80 4.35 -20.53
CA ILE A 137 -22.11 3.16 -21.03
C ILE A 137 -22.36 3.06 -22.52
N MET A 138 -21.30 3.08 -23.32
CA MET A 138 -21.37 2.92 -24.79
C MET A 138 -20.96 1.50 -25.16
N VAL A 139 -21.63 0.96 -26.17
CA VAL A 139 -21.29 -0.33 -26.76
C VAL A 139 -21.05 -0.11 -28.24
N SER A 140 -19.88 -0.49 -28.73
CA SER A 140 -19.55 -0.41 -30.15
C SER A 140 -20.23 -1.52 -30.95
N ASP A 141 -20.28 -1.35 -32.29
CA ASP A 141 -20.84 -2.36 -33.20
C ASP A 141 -20.15 -3.74 -33.10
N LYS A 142 -18.93 -3.77 -32.53
CA LYS A 142 -18.16 -5.00 -32.29
C LYS A 142 -18.38 -5.59 -30.88
N GLY A 143 -19.29 -5.01 -30.08
CA GLY A 143 -19.57 -5.46 -28.71
C GLY A 143 -18.52 -5.04 -27.66
N LEU A 144 -17.64 -4.07 -27.98
CA LEU A 144 -16.72 -3.47 -27.02
C LEU A 144 -17.47 -2.43 -26.19
N VAL A 145 -17.42 -2.59 -24.86
CA VAL A 145 -18.01 -1.65 -23.91
C VAL A 145 -16.99 -0.56 -23.54
N LYS A 146 -17.47 0.69 -23.44
CA LYS A 146 -16.72 1.83 -22.89
C LYS A 146 -17.59 2.57 -21.86
N VAL A 147 -17.09 2.68 -20.64
CA VAL A 147 -17.70 3.46 -19.56
C VAL A 147 -17.25 4.92 -19.68
N LEU A 148 -18.22 5.85 -19.59
CA LEU A 148 -18.04 7.29 -19.79
C LEU A 148 -18.19 8.03 -18.45
N ASP A 149 -17.71 9.28 -18.40
CA ASP A 149 -18.04 10.28 -17.36
C ASP A 149 -17.75 9.88 -15.91
N PHE A 150 -16.57 9.36 -15.59
CA PHE A 150 -16.11 9.09 -14.23
C PHE A 150 -16.02 10.37 -13.39
N GLY A 151 -16.65 10.38 -12.22
CA GLY A 151 -16.42 11.37 -11.14
C GLY A 151 -16.94 12.79 -11.36
N LEU A 152 -17.45 13.15 -12.54
CA LEU A 152 -17.80 14.53 -12.91
C LEU A 152 -19.10 15.07 -12.27
N ALA A 153 -19.83 14.26 -11.50
CA ALA A 153 -21.23 14.57 -11.08
C ALA A 153 -21.38 15.39 -9.80
N LYS A 154 -20.31 15.66 -9.02
CA LYS A 154 -20.44 16.24 -7.67
C LYS A 154 -20.48 17.79 -7.61
N LEU A 155 -20.46 18.50 -8.72
CA LEU A 155 -20.26 19.95 -8.77
C LEU A 155 -21.52 20.82 -8.90
N THR A 156 -22.71 20.21 -8.89
CA THR A 156 -23.97 20.96 -9.12
C THR A 156 -24.88 21.11 -7.91
N ALA A 157 -24.40 20.83 -6.69
CA ALA A 157 -25.17 21.12 -5.47
C ALA A 157 -24.34 21.97 -4.50
N PRO A 158 -24.74 23.23 -4.20
CA PRO A 158 -24.13 23.98 -3.11
C PRO A 158 -24.67 23.42 -1.80
N VAL A 159 -23.79 22.84 -0.97
CA VAL A 159 -24.06 22.59 0.45
C VAL A 159 -23.46 23.74 1.23
N ASP A 160 -24.24 24.77 1.43
CA ASP A 160 -24.00 25.77 2.47
C ASP A 160 -24.39 25.14 3.82
N ILE A 161 -23.40 24.68 4.57
CA ILE A 161 -23.54 24.43 6.01
C ILE A 161 -22.78 25.55 6.71
N GLN A 162 -23.46 26.60 7.05
CA GLN A 162 -22.97 27.55 8.05
C GLN A 162 -23.21 26.97 9.45
N PRO A 163 -22.26 27.15 10.40
CA PRO A 163 -22.46 26.74 11.78
C PRO A 163 -23.56 27.59 12.42
N VAL A 164 -24.49 26.92 13.09
CA VAL A 164 -25.57 27.55 13.85
C VAL A 164 -24.95 28.14 15.11
N ASP A 165 -24.93 29.45 15.22
CA ASP A 165 -24.63 30.19 16.43
C ASP A 165 -25.84 30.12 17.38
N GLU A 166 -25.61 29.68 18.60
CA GLU A 166 -26.60 29.61 19.66
C GLU A 166 -26.97 31.03 20.15
N ARG A 167 -27.93 31.68 19.55
CA ARG A 167 -28.75 32.69 20.23
C ARG A 167 -30.11 32.86 19.51
N GLY A 168 -31.12 32.42 20.18
CA GLY A 168 -32.50 32.41 19.66
C GLY A 168 -33.08 33.76 19.35
N THR A 169 -33.88 33.77 18.30
CA THR A 169 -35.15 34.53 18.23
C THR A 169 -36.05 33.92 17.16
N THR A 170 -37.28 33.68 17.55
CA THR A 170 -38.41 33.12 16.81
C THR A 170 -38.80 33.99 15.62
N GLY A 171 -38.96 33.37 14.45
CA GLY A 171 -39.56 33.99 13.27
C GLY A 171 -40.00 32.90 12.30
N THR A 172 -41.25 32.49 12.42
CA THR A 172 -42.02 31.59 11.56
C THR A 172 -42.16 32.14 10.14
N ALA A 173 -41.58 31.44 9.16
CA ALA A 173 -42.00 31.52 7.76
C ALA A 173 -41.94 30.13 7.10
N PRO A 174 -42.90 29.72 6.26
CA PRO A 174 -43.12 28.32 5.91
C PRO A 174 -42.05 27.79 4.93
N ALA A 175 -41.73 26.50 5.10
CA ALA A 175 -40.76 25.73 4.34
C ALA A 175 -41.17 25.40 2.88
N GLU A 176 -42.20 26.00 2.35
CA GLU A 176 -42.74 25.67 1.02
C GLU A 176 -42.26 26.56 -0.15
N ALA A 177 -41.44 27.58 0.09
CA ALA A 177 -41.09 28.56 -0.95
C ALA A 177 -39.70 28.34 -1.63
N ARG A 178 -38.99 27.21 -1.41
CA ARG A 178 -37.68 26.96 -2.03
C ARG A 178 -37.58 25.69 -2.90
N LEU A 179 -38.68 25.11 -3.31
CA LEU A 179 -38.76 23.92 -4.15
C LEU A 179 -39.49 24.15 -5.50
N GLN A 180 -39.50 25.36 -6.02
CA GLN A 180 -40.00 25.64 -7.37
C GLN A 180 -38.83 26.06 -8.27
N THR A 181 -38.13 25.09 -8.85
CA THR A 181 -37.39 25.27 -10.11
C THR A 181 -37.40 23.97 -10.91
N GLU A 182 -38.12 24.05 -12.06
CA GLU A 182 -38.06 23.16 -13.22
C GLU A 182 -38.61 21.72 -13.06
N GLU A 183 -39.91 21.61 -13.03
CA GLU A 183 -40.67 20.48 -13.56
C GLU A 183 -40.32 20.33 -15.07
N GLY A 184 -39.52 19.33 -15.43
CA GLY A 184 -39.42 18.90 -16.81
C GLY A 184 -38.14 18.27 -17.34
N ARG A 185 -36.99 18.35 -16.67
CA ARG A 185 -35.70 17.96 -17.32
C ARG A 185 -34.71 17.09 -16.57
N ILE A 186 -34.96 16.58 -15.36
CA ILE A 186 -33.99 15.73 -14.64
C ILE A 186 -34.70 14.45 -14.14
N LEU A 187 -35.16 13.60 -15.08
CA LEU A 187 -35.78 12.30 -14.75
C LEU A 187 -34.79 11.11 -14.83
N GLY A 188 -33.53 11.29 -15.16
CA GLY A 188 -32.66 10.21 -15.63
C GLY A 188 -31.78 9.47 -14.60
N THR A 189 -31.32 10.10 -13.52
CA THR A 189 -30.25 9.56 -12.66
C THR A 189 -30.72 8.89 -11.38
N ALA A 190 -31.84 9.32 -10.81
CA ALA A 190 -32.30 8.85 -9.50
C ALA A 190 -32.45 7.32 -9.35
N PRO A 191 -32.88 6.52 -10.33
CA PRO A 191 -33.13 5.08 -10.18
C PRO A 191 -31.86 4.21 -9.97
N TYR A 192 -30.68 4.76 -10.20
CA TYR A 192 -29.39 4.04 -10.10
C TYR A 192 -28.54 4.51 -8.92
N MET A 193 -28.97 5.52 -8.18
CA MET A 193 -28.28 6.01 -6.99
C MET A 193 -28.23 4.95 -5.90
N SER A 194 -27.12 4.87 -5.19
CA SER A 194 -27.04 4.02 -4.00
C SER A 194 -27.81 4.65 -2.82
N PRO A 195 -28.24 3.86 -1.82
CA PRO A 195 -28.91 4.37 -0.62
C PRO A 195 -28.11 5.48 0.08
N GLU A 196 -26.81 5.31 0.24
CA GLU A 196 -25.93 6.30 0.85
C GLU A 196 -25.81 7.59 0.02
N GLN A 197 -25.87 7.51 -1.31
CA GLN A 197 -25.95 8.70 -2.16
C GLN A 197 -27.30 9.43 -1.99
N ALA A 198 -28.38 8.67 -1.91
CA ALA A 198 -29.74 9.22 -1.70
C ALA A 198 -29.88 9.90 -0.33
N GLU A 199 -29.14 9.41 0.68
CA GLU A 199 -29.09 9.99 2.03
C GLU A 199 -28.04 11.10 2.19
N GLY A 200 -27.20 11.37 1.16
CA GLY A 200 -26.10 12.34 1.25
C GLY A 200 -24.93 11.91 2.12
N LYS A 201 -24.82 10.62 2.43
CA LYS A 201 -23.72 10.03 3.20
C LYS A 201 -22.44 9.91 2.37
N PRO A 202 -21.26 9.76 3.00
CA PRO A 202 -20.02 9.45 2.28
C PRO A 202 -20.15 8.19 1.42
N THR A 203 -19.63 8.25 0.19
CA THR A 203 -19.68 7.17 -0.81
C THR A 203 -18.32 6.54 -0.99
N ASP A 204 -18.30 5.22 -1.16
CA ASP A 204 -17.11 4.43 -1.49
C ASP A 204 -17.35 3.53 -2.72
N ALA A 205 -16.41 2.62 -3.03
CA ALA A 205 -16.49 1.68 -4.15
C ALA A 205 -17.79 0.85 -4.15
N ARG A 206 -18.37 0.59 -2.99
CA ARG A 206 -19.61 -0.18 -2.83
C ARG A 206 -20.86 0.59 -3.27
N SER A 207 -20.77 1.90 -3.42
CA SER A 207 -21.81 2.71 -4.06
C SER A 207 -21.91 2.42 -5.56
N ASP A 208 -20.76 2.28 -6.24
CA ASP A 208 -20.71 1.87 -7.65
C ASP A 208 -21.14 0.41 -7.84
N VAL A 209 -20.87 -0.48 -6.86
CA VAL A 209 -21.40 -1.86 -6.84
C VAL A 209 -22.93 -1.88 -6.85
N PHE A 210 -23.57 -1.01 -6.07
CA PHE A 210 -25.04 -0.89 -6.07
C PHE A 210 -25.55 -0.40 -7.42
N SER A 211 -24.97 0.67 -7.96
CA SER A 211 -25.33 1.23 -9.26
C SER A 211 -25.12 0.22 -10.39
N PHE A 212 -24.02 -0.54 -10.35
CA PHE A 212 -23.77 -1.66 -11.25
C PHE A 212 -24.85 -2.74 -11.14
N GLY A 213 -25.23 -3.12 -9.92
CA GLY A 213 -26.33 -4.06 -9.68
C GLY A 213 -27.66 -3.61 -10.28
N ALA A 214 -27.98 -2.30 -10.20
CA ALA A 214 -29.18 -1.71 -10.80
C ALA A 214 -29.11 -1.72 -12.34
N VAL A 215 -27.93 -1.47 -12.93
CA VAL A 215 -27.70 -1.57 -14.38
C VAL A 215 -27.80 -3.03 -14.83
N LEU A 216 -27.19 -3.98 -14.13
CA LEU A 216 -27.25 -5.41 -14.46
C LEU A 216 -28.68 -5.95 -14.35
N TYR A 217 -29.44 -5.55 -13.34
CA TYR A 217 -30.83 -5.89 -13.20
C TYR A 217 -31.62 -5.45 -14.44
N GLU A 218 -31.46 -4.19 -14.87
CA GLU A 218 -32.16 -3.65 -16.05
C GLU A 218 -31.71 -4.31 -17.35
N MET A 219 -30.41 -4.60 -17.48
CA MET A 219 -29.88 -5.34 -18.65
C MET A 219 -30.56 -6.69 -18.84
N ILE A 220 -30.78 -7.42 -17.75
CA ILE A 220 -31.32 -8.78 -17.79
C ILE A 220 -32.84 -8.79 -17.88
N THR A 221 -33.53 -7.89 -17.17
CA THR A 221 -35.00 -7.91 -17.04
C THR A 221 -35.71 -6.94 -17.99
N GLY A 222 -35.00 -5.97 -18.56
CA GLY A 222 -35.59 -4.84 -19.32
C GLY A 222 -36.38 -3.86 -18.42
N ARG A 223 -36.32 -4.02 -17.11
CA ARG A 223 -37.04 -3.14 -16.14
C ARG A 223 -36.06 -2.60 -15.12
N ARG A 224 -36.31 -1.38 -14.66
CA ARG A 224 -35.51 -0.77 -13.59
C ARG A 224 -35.75 -1.47 -12.27
N ALA A 225 -34.70 -1.69 -11.48
CA ALA A 225 -34.78 -2.29 -10.14
C ALA A 225 -35.61 -1.44 -9.18
N PHE A 226 -35.51 -0.12 -9.31
CA PHE A 226 -36.24 0.85 -8.51
C PHE A 226 -36.93 1.86 -9.43
N SER A 227 -38.23 1.92 -9.41
CA SER A 227 -39.04 2.83 -10.22
C SER A 227 -39.99 3.65 -9.35
N GLY A 228 -40.28 4.87 -9.77
CA GLY A 228 -41.24 5.77 -9.11
C GLY A 228 -41.76 6.78 -10.12
N THR A 229 -42.98 7.24 -9.90
CA THR A 229 -43.64 8.26 -10.75
C THR A 229 -43.02 9.66 -10.57
N THR A 230 -42.34 9.90 -9.47
CA THR A 230 -41.61 11.13 -9.16
C THR A 230 -40.19 10.81 -8.69
N LYS A 231 -39.28 11.82 -8.71
CA LYS A 231 -37.92 11.69 -8.17
C LYS A 231 -37.91 11.24 -6.70
N MET A 232 -38.81 11.80 -5.90
CA MET A 232 -38.96 11.46 -4.48
C MET A 232 -39.44 10.01 -4.28
N SER A 233 -40.37 9.52 -5.10
CA SER A 233 -40.83 8.13 -5.00
C SER A 233 -39.77 7.13 -5.44
N ALA A 234 -38.94 7.47 -6.42
CA ALA A 234 -37.78 6.64 -6.81
C ALA A 234 -36.73 6.60 -5.70
N LEU A 235 -36.39 7.72 -5.07
CA LEU A 235 -35.46 7.77 -3.93
C LEU A 235 -36.01 6.99 -2.72
N ALA A 236 -37.33 7.13 -2.41
CA ALA A 236 -37.95 6.33 -1.36
C ALA A 236 -37.88 4.83 -1.66
N ALA A 237 -38.07 4.40 -2.91
CA ALA A 237 -37.96 3.01 -3.31
C ALA A 237 -36.52 2.48 -3.13
N ILE A 238 -35.50 3.30 -3.45
CA ILE A 238 -34.09 2.94 -3.23
C ILE A 238 -33.77 2.72 -1.74
N LEU A 239 -34.35 3.52 -0.87
CA LEU A 239 -34.09 3.43 0.57
C LEU A 239 -34.85 2.28 1.25
N THR A 240 -36.11 2.02 0.84
CA THR A 240 -37.03 1.16 1.63
C THR A 240 -37.48 -0.10 0.91
N THR A 241 -37.52 -0.14 -0.43
CA THR A 241 -38.12 -1.24 -1.17
C THR A 241 -37.05 -2.23 -1.68
N GLU A 242 -37.28 -3.53 -1.50
CA GLU A 242 -36.50 -4.56 -2.16
C GLU A 242 -36.98 -4.72 -3.62
N PRO A 243 -36.09 -4.89 -4.61
CA PRO A 243 -36.50 -5.06 -6.00
C PRO A 243 -37.19 -6.40 -6.22
N GLU A 244 -38.05 -6.48 -7.21
CA GLU A 244 -38.69 -7.74 -7.61
C GLU A 244 -37.62 -8.73 -8.01
N PRO A 245 -37.68 -10.03 -7.56
CA PRO A 245 -36.71 -11.02 -7.93
C PRO A 245 -36.59 -11.18 -9.47
N PRO A 246 -35.38 -11.09 -10.06
CA PRO A 246 -35.20 -11.20 -11.51
C PRO A 246 -35.80 -12.48 -12.12
N SER A 247 -35.79 -13.60 -11.39
CA SER A 247 -36.35 -14.88 -11.83
C SER A 247 -37.86 -14.86 -12.05
N ARG A 248 -38.59 -13.91 -11.45
CA ARG A 248 -40.01 -13.72 -11.73
C ARG A 248 -40.27 -13.04 -13.07
N LEU A 249 -39.30 -12.26 -13.55
CA LEU A 249 -39.43 -11.50 -14.79
C LEU A 249 -38.80 -12.23 -15.97
N VAL A 250 -37.77 -13.03 -15.71
CA VAL A 250 -37.05 -13.81 -16.73
C VAL A 250 -37.07 -15.29 -16.35
N PRO A 251 -37.98 -16.10 -16.94
CA PRO A 251 -38.06 -17.54 -16.67
C PRO A 251 -36.74 -18.25 -17.06
N GLY A 252 -36.24 -19.11 -16.19
CA GLY A 252 -35.00 -19.87 -16.43
C GLY A 252 -33.71 -19.15 -16.08
N LEU A 253 -33.80 -18.01 -15.43
CA LEU A 253 -32.61 -17.30 -14.92
C LEU A 253 -31.87 -18.17 -13.89
N SER A 254 -30.53 -18.23 -13.99
CA SER A 254 -29.68 -18.93 -13.03
C SER A 254 -29.89 -18.36 -11.62
N ARG A 255 -30.01 -19.25 -10.63
CA ARG A 255 -30.12 -18.84 -9.22
C ARG A 255 -28.89 -18.07 -8.74
N ASP A 256 -27.73 -18.35 -9.30
CA ASP A 256 -26.48 -17.70 -8.88
C ASP A 256 -26.36 -16.30 -9.44
N LEU A 257 -26.85 -16.05 -10.67
CA LEU A 257 -26.96 -14.70 -11.23
C LEU A 257 -27.98 -13.87 -10.44
N GLU A 258 -29.13 -14.46 -10.08
CA GLU A 258 -30.11 -13.77 -9.25
C GLU A 258 -29.54 -13.37 -7.89
N LYS A 259 -28.87 -14.31 -7.18
CA LYS A 259 -28.18 -14.03 -5.91
C LYS A 259 -27.13 -12.92 -6.05
N MET A 260 -26.38 -12.92 -7.16
CA MET A 260 -25.37 -11.90 -7.44
C MET A 260 -26.00 -10.52 -7.58
N ILE A 261 -27.05 -10.39 -8.38
CA ILE A 261 -27.79 -9.11 -8.57
C ILE A 261 -28.39 -8.65 -7.24
N VAL A 262 -29.09 -9.53 -6.52
CA VAL A 262 -29.69 -9.19 -5.22
C VAL A 262 -28.64 -8.76 -4.20
N ARG A 263 -27.47 -9.38 -4.21
CA ARG A 263 -26.37 -9.01 -3.31
C ARG A 263 -25.80 -7.63 -3.65
N CYS A 264 -25.68 -7.26 -4.91
CA CYS A 264 -25.30 -5.89 -5.30
C CYS A 264 -26.30 -4.85 -4.77
N LEU A 265 -27.60 -5.17 -4.79
CA LEU A 265 -28.70 -4.26 -4.45
C LEU A 265 -29.06 -4.21 -2.95
N ARG A 266 -28.26 -4.84 -2.06
CA ARG A 266 -28.46 -4.73 -0.61
C ARG A 266 -28.35 -3.27 -0.15
N LYS A 267 -29.25 -2.87 0.75
CA LYS A 267 -29.29 -1.48 1.26
C LYS A 267 -28.03 -1.14 2.07
N SER A 268 -27.59 -2.06 2.95
CA SER A 268 -26.36 -1.91 3.73
C SER A 268 -25.12 -2.20 2.86
N PRO A 269 -24.16 -1.28 2.74
CA PRO A 269 -22.94 -1.47 1.94
C PRO A 269 -22.13 -2.70 2.37
N GLU A 270 -22.12 -3.04 3.67
CA GLU A 270 -21.38 -4.17 4.23
C GLU A 270 -21.94 -5.53 3.75
N ARG A 271 -23.19 -5.57 3.30
CA ARG A 271 -23.83 -6.79 2.79
C ARG A 271 -23.75 -6.94 1.28
N ARG A 272 -23.16 -5.98 0.57
CA ARG A 272 -22.93 -6.04 -0.88
C ARG A 272 -21.68 -6.82 -1.23
N TRP A 273 -21.40 -6.95 -2.51
CA TRP A 273 -20.06 -7.27 -2.96
C TRP A 273 -19.09 -6.16 -2.53
N GLN A 274 -17.89 -6.55 -2.06
CA GLN A 274 -16.95 -5.58 -1.52
C GLN A 274 -15.95 -5.07 -2.57
N SER A 275 -15.83 -5.78 -3.69
CA SER A 275 -14.91 -5.45 -4.78
C SER A 275 -15.56 -5.71 -6.14
N MET A 276 -15.34 -4.82 -7.09
CA MET A 276 -15.73 -5.03 -8.50
C MET A 276 -14.87 -6.10 -9.18
N ALA A 277 -13.64 -6.31 -8.69
CA ALA A 277 -12.77 -7.38 -9.21
C ALA A 277 -13.34 -8.78 -8.88
N ASP A 278 -13.81 -9.01 -7.65
CA ASP A 278 -14.44 -10.27 -7.27
C ASP A 278 -15.73 -10.51 -8.04
N LEU A 279 -16.51 -9.45 -8.23
CA LEU A 279 -17.75 -9.50 -8.99
C LEU A 279 -17.51 -9.82 -10.48
N LYS A 280 -16.42 -9.28 -11.06
CA LYS A 280 -15.98 -9.62 -12.42
C LYS A 280 -15.71 -11.10 -12.57
N VAL A 281 -14.89 -11.69 -11.69
CA VAL A 281 -14.56 -13.13 -11.72
C VAL A 281 -15.82 -13.98 -11.64
N ALA A 282 -16.74 -13.67 -10.72
CA ALA A 282 -17.98 -14.38 -10.58
C ALA A 282 -18.91 -14.25 -11.81
N LEU A 283 -18.83 -13.15 -12.56
CA LEU A 283 -19.56 -12.98 -13.83
C LEU A 283 -18.91 -13.77 -14.97
N GLU A 284 -17.58 -13.87 -15.00
CA GLU A 284 -16.82 -14.70 -15.96
C GLU A 284 -17.19 -16.17 -15.78
N ASP A 285 -17.22 -16.68 -14.56
CA ASP A 285 -17.65 -18.05 -14.25
C ASP A 285 -19.07 -18.35 -14.80
N LEU A 286 -20.03 -17.44 -14.56
CA LEU A 286 -21.41 -17.56 -15.08
C LEU A 286 -21.49 -17.49 -16.62
N LEU A 287 -20.59 -16.72 -17.24
CA LEU A 287 -20.52 -16.61 -18.69
C LEU A 287 -20.01 -17.91 -19.32
N ASP A 288 -19.00 -18.55 -18.70
CA ASP A 288 -18.42 -19.82 -19.14
C ASP A 288 -19.41 -20.98 -18.99
N GLU A 289 -20.17 -21.03 -17.89
CA GLU A 289 -21.24 -22.03 -17.70
C GLU A 289 -22.39 -21.90 -18.73
N SER A 290 -22.56 -20.69 -19.29
CA SER A 290 -23.61 -20.43 -20.29
C SER A 290 -23.20 -20.78 -21.73
N ASP A 291 -22.02 -21.40 -21.97
CA ASP A 291 -21.58 -21.82 -23.32
C ASP A 291 -22.22 -23.16 -23.74
N PRO A 292 -23.01 -23.19 -24.85
CA PRO A 292 -23.65 -24.42 -25.32
C PRO A 292 -22.69 -25.55 -25.73
N ARG A 293 -21.38 -25.23 -25.85
CA ARG A 293 -20.37 -26.22 -26.22
C ARG A 293 -20.00 -27.16 -25.07
N SER A 294 -20.16 -26.71 -23.82
CA SER A 294 -19.92 -27.57 -22.64
C SER A 294 -21.02 -28.62 -22.42
N LEU A 295 -22.21 -28.40 -22.99
CA LEU A 295 -23.33 -29.35 -22.93
C LEU A 295 -23.34 -30.33 -24.11
N ALA A 296 -22.56 -30.13 -25.17
CA ALA A 296 -22.54 -30.95 -26.38
C ALA A 296 -21.56 -32.14 -26.29
N GLU A 297 -20.63 -32.17 -25.33
CA GLU A 297 -19.73 -33.32 -25.12
C GLU A 297 -20.37 -34.46 -24.28
N ALA A 298 -21.55 -34.25 -23.71
CA ALA A 298 -22.26 -35.24 -22.90
C ALA A 298 -23.34 -36.04 -23.67
N ALA A 299 -23.54 -35.79 -24.96
CA ALA A 299 -24.56 -36.48 -25.77
C ALA A 299 -23.93 -37.25 -26.95
N VAL A 300 -23.31 -38.37 -26.68
CA VAL A 300 -22.95 -39.35 -27.71
C VAL A 300 -24.12 -40.33 -27.90
N THR A 301 -24.68 -40.25 -29.06
CA THR A 301 -25.72 -41.06 -29.71
C THR A 301 -25.62 -42.57 -29.49
N MET A 302 -26.72 -43.22 -29.11
CA MET A 302 -26.93 -44.66 -29.22
C MET A 302 -27.74 -44.98 -30.47
N PRO A 303 -27.36 -45.96 -31.31
CA PRO A 303 -28.21 -46.53 -32.35
C PRO A 303 -29.07 -47.69 -31.83
N ALA A 304 -30.33 -47.69 -32.21
CA ALA A 304 -31.28 -48.72 -31.91
C ALA A 304 -30.98 -50.03 -32.72
N ARG A 305 -30.79 -51.16 -32.05
CA ARG A 305 -31.21 -52.49 -32.62
C ARG A 305 -31.20 -53.67 -31.60
N ARG A 306 -32.39 -54.37 -31.58
CA ARG A 306 -32.70 -55.78 -31.30
C ARG A 306 -32.80 -56.27 -29.85
N TRP A 307 -34.02 -56.40 -29.48
CA TRP A 307 -34.63 -57.11 -28.38
C TRP A 307 -34.48 -58.64 -28.56
N THR A 308 -33.53 -59.29 -28.02
CA THR A 308 -33.56 -60.73 -27.70
C THR A 308 -32.43 -61.26 -26.82
N ARG A 309 -31.59 -60.33 -26.22
CA ARG A 309 -30.58 -60.72 -25.23
C ARG A 309 -30.76 -60.00 -23.87
N ALA A 310 -31.98 -59.54 -23.65
CA ALA A 310 -32.26 -58.60 -22.60
C ALA A 310 -32.46 -59.17 -21.20
N LEU A 311 -32.59 -60.49 -21.04
CA LEU A 311 -32.84 -61.08 -19.72
C LEU A 311 -31.56 -61.51 -18.95
N VAL A 312 -30.49 -61.89 -19.65
CA VAL A 312 -29.21 -62.24 -19.03
C VAL A 312 -28.39 -60.95 -18.78
N ALA A 313 -28.54 -59.95 -19.65
CA ALA A 313 -27.91 -58.63 -19.45
C ALA A 313 -28.55 -57.85 -18.30
N GLY A 314 -29.84 -58.05 -18.05
CA GLY A 314 -30.53 -57.30 -16.95
C GLY A 314 -30.08 -57.66 -15.53
N LEU A 315 -29.70 -58.91 -15.29
CA LEU A 315 -29.17 -59.37 -14.02
C LEU A 315 -27.70 -58.99 -13.83
N ALA A 316 -26.90 -58.95 -14.88
CA ALA A 316 -25.52 -58.49 -14.84
C ALA A 316 -25.47 -56.97 -14.71
N THR A 317 -26.38 -56.21 -15.33
CA THR A 317 -26.47 -54.77 -15.17
C THR A 317 -26.97 -54.35 -13.78
N LEU A 318 -27.88 -55.13 -13.17
CA LEU A 318 -28.31 -54.92 -11.79
C LEU A 318 -27.18 -55.20 -10.77
N ALA A 319 -26.37 -56.23 -10.99
CA ALA A 319 -25.21 -56.53 -10.14
C ALA A 319 -24.09 -55.50 -10.33
N ILE A 320 -23.83 -55.06 -11.55
CA ILE A 320 -22.87 -53.99 -11.86
C ILE A 320 -23.43 -52.64 -11.36
N GLY A 321 -24.73 -52.38 -11.51
CA GLY A 321 -25.39 -51.22 -10.96
C GLY A 321 -25.34 -51.15 -9.42
N ALA A 322 -25.51 -52.28 -8.73
CA ALA A 322 -25.37 -52.39 -7.31
C ALA A 322 -23.90 -52.20 -6.83
N LEU A 323 -22.93 -52.73 -7.58
CA LEU A 323 -21.50 -52.51 -7.34
C LEU A 323 -21.08 -51.09 -7.66
N MET A 324 -21.55 -50.50 -8.73
CA MET A 324 -21.30 -49.08 -9.07
C MET A 324 -22.02 -48.16 -8.12
N PHE A 325 -23.23 -48.46 -7.70
CA PHE A 325 -23.95 -47.71 -6.69
C PHE A 325 -23.26 -47.85 -5.29
N GLY A 326 -22.77 -49.04 -4.95
CA GLY A 326 -21.97 -49.23 -3.72
C GLY A 326 -20.63 -48.53 -3.78
N ALA A 327 -19.94 -48.54 -4.93
CA ALA A 327 -18.71 -47.79 -5.16
C ALA A 327 -18.97 -46.28 -5.21
N TRP A 328 -20.03 -45.83 -5.87
CA TRP A 328 -20.47 -44.42 -5.89
C TRP A 328 -20.95 -43.97 -4.51
N TRP A 329 -21.68 -44.81 -3.76
CA TRP A 329 -22.10 -44.51 -2.40
C TRP A 329 -20.94 -44.51 -1.42
N ARG A 330 -19.91 -45.31 -1.67
CA ARG A 330 -18.67 -45.28 -0.92
C ARG A 330 -17.80 -44.06 -1.30
N ALA A 331 -17.73 -43.73 -2.59
CA ALA A 331 -17.06 -42.52 -3.10
C ALA A 331 -17.81 -41.22 -2.72
N SER A 332 -19.15 -41.25 -2.68
CA SER A 332 -19.94 -40.07 -2.21
C SER A 332 -19.90 -39.87 -0.71
N ARG A 333 -19.49 -40.92 0.07
CA ARG A 333 -19.15 -40.71 1.50
C ARG A 333 -17.75 -40.20 1.76
N THR A 334 -16.90 -40.22 0.72
CA THR A 334 -15.58 -39.59 0.70
C THR A 334 -15.55 -38.35 -0.19
N GLN A 335 -16.69 -37.69 -0.42
CA GLN A 335 -16.59 -36.32 -0.92
C GLN A 335 -15.81 -35.53 0.13
N PRO A 336 -14.67 -34.92 -0.22
CA PRO A 336 -14.09 -33.92 0.63
C PRO A 336 -15.23 -32.92 0.86
N VAL A 337 -15.58 -32.69 2.10
CA VAL A 337 -16.39 -31.54 2.49
C VAL A 337 -15.66 -30.38 1.81
N VAL A 338 -16.18 -29.87 0.71
CA VAL A 338 -15.79 -28.56 0.19
C VAL A 338 -16.15 -27.63 1.33
N GLY A 339 -15.17 -27.39 2.19
CA GLY A 339 -15.29 -26.42 3.27
C GLY A 339 -15.72 -25.12 2.60
N PRO A 340 -16.47 -24.27 3.28
CA PRO A 340 -16.86 -22.97 2.77
C PRO A 340 -15.60 -22.30 2.20
N SER A 341 -15.73 -21.73 1.01
CA SER A 341 -14.67 -20.93 0.38
C SER A 341 -14.03 -20.05 1.44
N PRO A 342 -12.70 -19.90 1.50
CA PRO A 342 -12.03 -19.17 2.55
C PRO A 342 -12.56 -17.74 2.58
N PHE A 343 -13.44 -17.44 3.53
CA PHE A 343 -13.95 -16.08 3.71
C PHE A 343 -12.83 -15.26 4.35
N LEU A 344 -12.29 -14.32 3.57
CA LEU A 344 -11.40 -13.31 4.08
C LEU A 344 -12.23 -12.36 4.95
N THR A 345 -11.93 -12.31 6.25
CA THR A 345 -12.65 -11.48 7.23
C THR A 345 -11.74 -10.41 7.77
N ARG A 346 -12.13 -9.15 7.64
CA ARG A 346 -11.43 -8.03 8.25
C ARG A 346 -11.79 -7.97 9.74
N LEU A 347 -10.78 -7.97 10.60
CA LEU A 347 -10.95 -7.95 12.06
C LEU A 347 -10.78 -6.56 12.67
N THR A 348 -9.99 -5.68 12.03
CA THR A 348 -9.81 -4.29 12.49
C THR A 348 -10.17 -3.32 11.37
N SER A 349 -10.62 -2.12 11.74
CA SER A 349 -11.00 -1.05 10.81
C SER A 349 -10.38 0.30 11.23
N ASP A 350 -9.20 0.26 11.81
CA ASP A 350 -8.52 1.44 12.33
C ASP A 350 -8.04 2.36 11.20
N VAL A 351 -8.10 3.66 11.43
CA VAL A 351 -7.62 4.67 10.48
C VAL A 351 -6.12 4.87 10.59
N GLY A 352 -5.52 4.49 11.75
CA GLY A 352 -4.11 4.61 12.05
C GLY A 352 -3.28 3.37 11.66
N TRP A 353 -2.09 3.30 12.22
CA TRP A 353 -1.20 2.17 12.03
C TRP A 353 -1.59 1.03 12.98
N THR A 354 -1.95 -0.12 12.41
CA THR A 354 -2.17 -1.39 13.10
C THR A 354 -1.23 -2.43 12.50
N ASP A 355 -0.50 -3.19 13.35
CA ASP A 355 0.49 -4.18 12.91
C ASP A 355 0.66 -5.31 13.95
N TYR A 356 1.48 -6.32 13.61
CA TYR A 356 1.88 -7.43 14.47
C TYR A 356 0.71 -8.20 15.10
N PRO A 357 -0.24 -8.72 14.33
CA PRO A 357 -1.34 -9.48 14.89
C PRO A 357 -0.86 -10.81 15.48
N ALA A 358 -1.38 -11.15 16.64
CA ALA A 358 -1.25 -12.45 17.26
C ALA A 358 -2.65 -12.97 17.64
N ILE A 359 -2.90 -14.23 17.37
CA ILE A 359 -4.17 -14.87 17.73
C ILE A 359 -3.95 -15.94 18.80
N SER A 360 -4.85 -16.04 19.78
CA SER A 360 -4.83 -17.13 20.76
C SER A 360 -5.01 -18.48 20.07
N LEU A 361 -4.43 -19.56 20.61
CA LEU A 361 -4.48 -20.89 19.99
C LEU A 361 -5.91 -21.39 19.74
N ASP A 362 -6.87 -21.02 20.63
CA ASP A 362 -8.29 -21.35 20.47
C ASP A 362 -9.02 -20.42 19.47
N GLY A 363 -8.35 -19.39 18.96
CA GLY A 363 -8.87 -18.45 17.96
C GLY A 363 -9.92 -17.48 18.47
N LYS A 364 -10.02 -17.26 19.80
CA LYS A 364 -11.05 -16.38 20.36
C LYS A 364 -10.57 -14.98 20.69
N ILE A 365 -9.26 -14.78 20.86
CA ILE A 365 -8.68 -13.49 21.24
C ILE A 365 -7.62 -13.09 20.21
N LEU A 366 -7.72 -11.87 19.71
CA LEU A 366 -6.73 -11.22 18.87
C LEU A 366 -5.97 -10.21 19.73
N ALA A 367 -4.64 -10.19 19.65
CA ALA A 367 -3.80 -9.10 20.13
C ALA A 367 -3.08 -8.46 18.92
N TYR A 368 -2.85 -7.16 18.96
CA TYR A 368 -2.16 -6.42 17.92
C TYR A 368 -1.60 -5.11 18.46
N ALA A 369 -0.60 -4.55 17.78
CA ALA A 369 -0.09 -3.23 18.08
C ALA A 369 -0.88 -2.17 17.28
N SER A 370 -1.28 -1.05 17.92
CA SER A 370 -1.98 0.03 17.21
C SER A 370 -1.77 1.38 17.91
N ASP A 371 -1.71 2.45 17.09
CA ASP A 371 -1.67 3.84 17.53
C ASP A 371 -3.05 4.47 17.70
N ARG A 372 -4.11 3.69 17.69
CA ARG A 372 -5.51 4.12 17.79
C ARG A 372 -5.85 4.94 19.05
N SER A 373 -4.97 4.94 20.06
CA SER A 373 -5.09 5.82 21.23
C SER A 373 -4.95 7.30 20.87
N GLY A 374 -4.26 7.61 19.75
CA GLY A 374 -3.92 8.97 19.35
C GLY A 374 -2.78 9.59 20.17
N GLU A 375 -2.14 8.85 21.07
CA GLU A 375 -1.04 9.33 21.92
C GLU A 375 0.33 9.32 21.23
N GLY A 376 0.39 8.85 19.97
CA GLY A 376 1.60 8.87 19.15
C GLY A 376 2.58 7.73 19.42
N ASN A 377 2.20 6.69 20.14
CA ASN A 377 2.93 5.44 20.35
C ASN A 377 2.07 4.25 19.95
N LEU A 378 2.70 3.13 19.70
CA LEU A 378 2.02 1.85 19.51
C LEU A 378 1.80 1.19 20.85
N ASP A 379 0.57 0.79 21.11
CA ASP A 379 0.19 -0.01 22.28
C ASP A 379 -0.31 -1.36 21.85
N ILE A 380 -0.24 -2.34 22.77
CA ILE A 380 -0.90 -3.63 22.59
C ILE A 380 -2.39 -3.48 22.91
N TRP A 381 -3.22 -3.87 21.96
CA TRP A 381 -4.67 -3.96 22.05
C TRP A 381 -5.10 -5.41 21.99
N VAL A 382 -6.15 -5.75 22.71
CA VAL A 382 -6.76 -7.08 22.67
C VAL A 382 -8.24 -6.98 22.34
N GLN A 383 -8.75 -7.97 21.60
CA GLN A 383 -10.12 -7.99 21.12
C GLN A 383 -10.64 -9.43 21.07
N GLN A 384 -11.87 -9.67 21.51
CA GLN A 384 -12.55 -10.96 21.29
C GLN A 384 -12.99 -11.08 19.81
N ILE A 385 -12.88 -12.27 19.25
CA ILE A 385 -13.32 -12.60 17.90
C ILE A 385 -14.58 -13.47 18.02
N PRO A 386 -15.64 -13.21 17.18
CA PRO A 386 -15.67 -12.28 16.05
C PRO A 386 -16.10 -10.83 16.37
N GLU A 387 -16.69 -10.49 17.48
CA GLU A 387 -17.45 -9.24 17.68
C GLU A 387 -17.06 -8.43 18.93
N GLY A 388 -15.91 -8.67 19.53
CA GLY A 388 -15.46 -7.92 20.70
C GLY A 388 -14.96 -6.51 20.37
N SER A 389 -15.24 -5.53 21.24
CA SER A 389 -14.61 -4.21 21.16
C SER A 389 -13.13 -4.30 21.57
N PRO A 390 -12.23 -3.58 20.88
CA PRO A 390 -10.82 -3.53 21.26
C PRO A 390 -10.60 -2.89 22.63
N VAL A 391 -9.76 -3.51 23.46
CA VAL A 391 -9.35 -3.02 24.78
C VAL A 391 -7.86 -2.76 24.77
N ARG A 392 -7.44 -1.56 25.20
CA ARG A 392 -6.03 -1.19 25.33
C ARG A 392 -5.41 -1.95 26.51
N LEU A 393 -4.40 -2.77 26.23
CA LEU A 393 -3.73 -3.61 27.23
C LEU A 393 -2.53 -2.88 27.86
N THR A 394 -1.71 -2.20 27.03
CA THR A 394 -0.55 -1.42 27.52
C THR A 394 -0.78 0.08 27.37
N ARG A 395 -0.09 0.89 28.21
CA ARG A 395 -0.31 2.36 28.28
C ARG A 395 0.97 3.17 28.52
N HIS A 396 2.13 2.58 28.22
CA HIS A 396 3.39 3.28 28.37
C HIS A 396 3.65 4.19 27.17
N ALA A 397 4.34 5.31 27.34
CA ALA A 397 4.65 6.26 26.26
C ALA A 397 5.62 5.71 25.18
N ALA A 398 6.31 4.59 25.46
CA ALA A 398 7.15 3.88 24.49
C ALA A 398 6.30 2.94 23.63
N ASP A 399 6.80 2.60 22.43
CA ASP A 399 6.16 1.63 21.56
C ASP A 399 6.19 0.23 22.18
N ASP A 400 5.04 -0.41 22.21
CA ASP A 400 4.81 -1.80 22.59
C ASP A 400 4.31 -2.57 21.36
N VAL A 401 5.05 -3.58 20.91
CA VAL A 401 4.84 -4.26 19.63
C VAL A 401 5.07 -5.77 19.73
N GLU A 402 4.80 -6.50 18.66
CA GLU A 402 5.05 -7.94 18.50
C GLU A 402 4.46 -8.81 19.64
N PRO A 403 3.15 -8.73 19.89
CA PRO A 403 2.51 -9.55 20.91
C PRO A 403 2.59 -11.06 20.58
N SER A 404 2.67 -11.90 21.61
CA SER A 404 2.60 -13.35 21.52
C SER A 404 1.83 -13.91 22.70
N PHE A 405 0.80 -14.75 22.47
CA PHE A 405 0.01 -15.36 23.53
C PHE A 405 0.69 -16.56 24.16
N SER A 406 0.51 -16.74 25.47
CA SER A 406 0.71 -18.03 26.12
C SER A 406 -0.27 -19.08 25.58
N ALA A 407 0.06 -20.38 25.73
CA ALA A 407 -0.74 -21.49 25.20
C ALA A 407 -2.21 -21.48 25.67
N ASP A 408 -2.43 -21.09 26.91
CA ASP A 408 -3.75 -20.95 27.55
C ASP A 408 -4.44 -19.60 27.27
N GLY A 409 -3.79 -18.70 26.55
CA GLY A 409 -4.30 -17.35 26.22
C GLY A 409 -4.35 -16.40 27.42
N SER A 410 -3.83 -16.78 28.60
CA SER A 410 -3.93 -15.98 29.82
C SER A 410 -2.92 -14.84 29.90
N ARG A 411 -1.82 -14.90 29.17
CA ARG A 411 -0.75 -13.90 29.16
C ARG A 411 -0.33 -13.53 27.75
N VAL A 412 0.15 -12.29 27.61
CA VAL A 412 0.76 -11.75 26.39
C VAL A 412 2.20 -11.37 26.70
N ALA A 413 3.14 -11.89 25.93
CA ALA A 413 4.51 -11.39 25.84
C ALA A 413 4.57 -10.34 24.72
N PHE A 414 5.28 -9.26 24.93
CA PHE A 414 5.44 -8.20 23.92
C PHE A 414 6.81 -7.56 24.03
N GLN A 415 7.25 -6.96 22.95
CA GLN A 415 8.44 -6.12 22.91
C GLN A 415 8.06 -4.70 23.25
N SER A 416 8.86 -4.05 24.10
CA SER A 416 8.74 -2.62 24.42
C SER A 416 10.03 -1.88 24.14
N SER A 417 9.94 -0.65 23.64
CA SER A 417 11.10 0.23 23.41
C SER A 417 11.51 1.04 24.66
N ARG A 418 10.81 0.88 25.78
CA ARG A 418 11.12 1.55 27.05
C ARG A 418 12.47 1.12 27.61
N LEU A 419 13.20 2.03 28.30
CA LEU A 419 14.46 1.74 29.01
C LEU A 419 15.52 1.01 28.17
N GLY A 420 15.63 1.35 26.89
CA GLY A 420 16.58 0.74 25.97
C GLY A 420 16.13 -0.60 25.36
N GLY A 421 14.85 -0.93 25.50
CA GLY A 421 14.20 -2.09 24.94
C GLY A 421 14.12 -3.30 25.86
N GLY A 422 13.12 -4.15 25.66
CA GLY A 422 12.97 -5.38 26.42
C GLY A 422 11.71 -6.17 26.09
N ILE A 423 11.67 -7.40 26.58
CA ILE A 423 10.48 -8.26 26.55
C ILE A 423 9.74 -8.14 27.86
N TYR A 424 8.47 -7.83 27.78
CA TYR A 424 7.56 -7.73 28.92
C TYR A 424 6.45 -8.78 28.83
N LEU A 425 5.92 -9.15 29.96
CA LEU A 425 4.77 -10.04 30.13
C LEU A 425 3.64 -9.30 30.84
N ILE A 426 2.43 -9.46 30.34
CA ILE A 426 1.22 -8.89 30.93
C ILE A 426 0.09 -9.92 30.90
N PRO A 427 -0.80 -10.00 31.91
CA PRO A 427 -2.03 -10.80 31.83
C PRO A 427 -2.95 -10.27 30.71
N THR A 428 -3.60 -11.15 29.96
CA THR A 428 -4.47 -10.77 28.81
C THR A 428 -5.66 -9.89 29.24
N LEU A 429 -6.09 -9.98 30.48
CA LEU A 429 -7.16 -9.15 31.05
C LEU A 429 -6.65 -7.82 31.66
N GLY A 430 -5.36 -7.50 31.46
CA GLY A 430 -4.70 -6.37 32.11
C GLY A 430 -4.11 -6.70 33.46
N GLY A 431 -3.22 -5.85 33.95
CA GLY A 431 -2.53 -6.03 35.23
C GLY A 431 -1.13 -5.48 35.20
N GLU A 432 -0.27 -5.93 36.12
CA GLU A 432 1.12 -5.47 36.21
C GLU A 432 1.99 -6.07 35.09
N GLU A 433 2.79 -5.23 34.47
CA GLU A 433 3.76 -5.62 33.44
C GLU A 433 5.06 -6.06 34.09
N ARG A 434 5.56 -7.23 33.73
CA ARG A 434 6.81 -7.79 34.24
C ARG A 434 7.88 -7.86 33.15
N LEU A 435 9.04 -7.24 33.37
CA LEU A 435 10.20 -7.40 32.50
C LEU A 435 10.72 -8.86 32.57
N LEU A 436 10.82 -9.53 31.42
CA LEU A 436 11.42 -10.86 31.26
C LEU A 436 12.89 -10.76 30.83
N ALA A 437 13.20 -9.94 29.85
CA ALA A 437 14.53 -9.81 29.27
C ALA A 437 14.79 -8.38 28.79
N ALA A 438 15.89 -7.76 29.24
CA ALA A 438 16.35 -6.48 28.74
C ALA A 438 16.91 -6.62 27.33
N ARG A 439 16.74 -5.57 26.48
CA ARG A 439 17.17 -5.51 25.07
C ARG A 439 16.62 -6.64 24.20
N GLY A 440 15.55 -7.32 24.65
CA GLY A 440 14.90 -8.39 23.94
C GLY A 440 13.99 -7.88 22.82
N PHE A 441 13.84 -8.69 21.76
CA PHE A 441 12.92 -8.45 20.64
C PHE A 441 12.32 -9.76 20.12
N SER A 442 11.20 -9.66 19.38
CA SER A 442 10.48 -10.78 18.75
C SER A 442 10.16 -11.94 19.68
N PRO A 443 9.41 -11.73 20.79
CA PRO A 443 9.07 -12.80 21.71
C PRO A 443 8.08 -13.78 21.08
N ARG A 444 8.28 -15.09 21.34
CA ARG A 444 7.37 -16.17 20.93
C ARG A 444 7.23 -17.18 22.04
N PHE A 445 6.01 -17.33 22.55
CA PHE A 445 5.68 -18.40 23.49
C PHE A 445 5.78 -19.78 22.82
N SER A 446 6.28 -20.76 23.55
CA SER A 446 6.17 -22.16 23.13
C SER A 446 4.72 -22.64 23.15
N PRO A 447 4.35 -23.65 22.34
CA PRO A 447 2.99 -24.17 22.27
C PRO A 447 2.47 -24.78 23.58
N ASP A 448 3.37 -25.14 24.52
CA ASP A 448 3.02 -25.60 25.87
C ASP A 448 2.96 -24.47 26.90
N GLY A 449 3.34 -23.24 26.53
CA GLY A 449 3.35 -22.04 27.36
C GLY A 449 4.46 -21.96 28.39
N ASN A 450 5.40 -22.92 28.42
CA ASN A 450 6.45 -23.00 29.43
C ASN A 450 7.68 -22.17 29.11
N TRP A 451 7.91 -21.90 27.83
CA TRP A 451 9.10 -21.21 27.35
C TRP A 451 8.77 -20.00 26.48
N ILE A 452 9.70 -19.06 26.42
CA ILE A 452 9.66 -17.92 25.50
C ILE A 452 10.99 -17.86 24.74
N ALA A 453 10.92 -17.93 23.40
CA ALA A 453 12.03 -17.65 22.53
C ALA A 453 12.06 -16.16 22.17
N TYR A 454 13.24 -15.55 22.15
CA TYR A 454 13.40 -14.13 21.82
C TYR A 454 14.82 -13.82 21.34
N GLY A 455 14.94 -12.77 20.55
CA GLY A 455 16.22 -12.19 20.17
C GLY A 455 16.73 -11.21 21.22
N VAL A 456 18.05 -11.03 21.30
CA VAL A 456 18.71 -9.94 22.04
C VAL A 456 19.63 -9.19 21.10
N ALA A 457 19.49 -7.86 21.04
CA ALA A 457 20.39 -7.03 20.24
C ALA A 457 21.74 -6.87 20.94
N GLU A 458 22.83 -7.25 20.26
CA GLU A 458 24.20 -7.09 20.72
C GLU A 458 25.02 -6.29 19.70
N LEU A 459 26.15 -5.73 20.14
CA LEU A 459 27.06 -4.94 19.27
C LEU A 459 27.54 -5.70 18.03
N ALA A 460 27.73 -7.00 18.17
CA ALA A 460 28.22 -7.87 17.10
C ALA A 460 27.09 -8.57 16.30
N GLY A 461 25.84 -8.21 16.48
CA GLY A 461 24.71 -8.85 15.81
C GLY A 461 23.53 -9.11 16.76
N GLY A 462 22.64 -10.05 16.43
CA GLY A 462 21.54 -10.46 17.30
C GLY A 462 21.71 -11.92 17.73
N ARG A 463 21.49 -12.23 18.98
CA ARG A 463 21.52 -13.61 19.50
C ARG A 463 20.14 -14.09 19.89
N LEU A 464 19.90 -15.39 19.78
CA LEU A 464 18.61 -16.01 20.08
C LEU A 464 18.69 -16.78 21.40
N TYR A 465 17.75 -16.50 22.29
CA TYR A 465 17.63 -17.12 23.60
C TYR A 465 16.27 -17.79 23.80
N VAL A 466 16.25 -18.74 24.69
CA VAL A 466 15.04 -19.35 25.23
C VAL A 466 15.06 -19.24 26.77
N ALA A 467 14.01 -18.68 27.38
CA ALA A 467 13.87 -18.56 28.82
C ALA A 467 12.58 -19.19 29.32
N PRO A 468 12.54 -19.70 30.60
CA PRO A 468 11.30 -20.12 31.19
C PRO A 468 10.30 -18.95 31.29
N ALA A 469 9.05 -19.17 30.92
CA ALA A 469 8.00 -18.14 30.99
C ALA A 469 7.70 -17.70 32.45
N ALA A 470 8.00 -18.54 33.40
CA ALA A 470 7.91 -18.22 34.84
C ALA A 470 9.03 -17.27 35.30
N GLY A 471 10.07 -17.11 34.53
CA GLY A 471 11.33 -16.43 34.87
C GLY A 471 12.44 -17.43 35.20
N GLY A 472 13.68 -17.02 35.09
CA GLY A 472 14.84 -17.82 35.31
C GLY A 472 15.94 -17.57 34.25
N PRO A 473 17.06 -18.32 34.33
CA PRO A 473 18.17 -18.10 33.39
C PRO A 473 17.79 -18.47 31.97
N ALA A 474 18.15 -17.61 31.04
CA ALA A 474 17.97 -17.83 29.60
C ALA A 474 19.09 -18.70 29.02
N THR A 475 18.75 -19.58 28.09
CA THR A 475 19.69 -20.45 27.37
C THR A 475 19.91 -19.91 25.98
N LEU A 476 21.16 -19.76 25.57
CA LEU A 476 21.56 -19.36 24.22
C LEU A 476 21.30 -20.53 23.26
N VAL A 477 20.48 -20.31 22.22
CA VAL A 477 20.13 -21.34 21.21
C VAL A 477 21.12 -21.32 20.04
N ALA A 478 21.46 -20.13 19.55
CA ALA A 478 22.22 -19.93 18.31
C ALA A 478 23.67 -19.53 18.64
N ALA A 479 24.41 -20.37 19.39
CA ALA A 479 25.84 -20.18 19.63
C ALA A 479 26.63 -20.32 18.31
N GLY A 480 27.57 -19.39 18.04
CA GLY A 480 28.40 -19.42 16.84
C GLY A 480 27.79 -18.78 15.60
N PHE A 481 26.69 -18.04 15.75
CA PHE A 481 26.12 -17.21 14.68
C PHE A 481 26.39 -15.73 14.93
N TYR A 482 26.67 -15.00 13.84
CA TYR A 482 26.76 -13.54 13.88
C TYR A 482 25.40 -12.91 14.17
N ARG A 483 24.32 -13.43 13.53
CA ARG A 483 22.92 -12.99 13.75
C ARG A 483 21.97 -14.17 13.76
N ALA A 484 20.99 -14.14 14.66
CA ALA A 484 19.86 -15.06 14.66
C ALA A 484 18.58 -14.30 15.03
N ARG A 485 17.49 -14.51 14.26
CA ARG A 485 16.23 -13.76 14.38
C ARG A 485 15.02 -14.62 14.00
N ALA A 486 13.82 -14.04 14.21
CA ALA A 486 12.53 -14.60 13.83
C ALA A 486 12.34 -16.05 14.32
N PRO A 487 12.35 -16.29 15.65
CA PRO A 487 12.14 -17.62 16.19
C PRO A 487 10.70 -18.08 15.98
N VAL A 488 10.51 -19.33 15.55
CA VAL A 488 9.22 -19.98 15.35
C VAL A 488 9.26 -21.37 15.97
N TRP A 489 8.38 -21.65 16.91
CA TRP A 489 8.28 -22.94 17.55
C TRP A 489 7.65 -24.00 16.66
N SER A 490 8.16 -25.23 16.69
CA SER A 490 7.44 -26.37 16.13
C SER A 490 6.15 -26.61 16.91
N PRO A 491 5.10 -27.16 16.30
CA PRO A 491 3.82 -27.39 16.96
C PRO A 491 3.86 -28.34 18.16
N ASP A 492 4.91 -29.17 18.28
CA ASP A 492 5.17 -30.04 19.42
C ASP A 492 6.02 -29.38 20.53
N GLY A 493 6.46 -28.12 20.30
CA GLY A 493 7.28 -27.37 21.26
C GLY A 493 8.73 -27.87 21.44
N ARG A 494 9.16 -28.87 20.64
CA ARG A 494 10.47 -29.51 20.80
C ARG A 494 11.57 -28.94 19.92
N HIS A 495 11.20 -28.16 18.89
CA HIS A 495 12.13 -27.55 17.97
C HIS A 495 11.86 -26.07 17.79
N LEU A 496 12.92 -25.32 17.50
CA LEU A 496 12.85 -23.91 17.16
C LEU A 496 13.45 -23.71 15.76
N LEU A 497 12.64 -23.18 14.88
CA LEU A 497 13.08 -22.69 13.56
C LEU A 497 13.41 -21.21 13.68
N PHE A 498 14.49 -20.77 13.03
CA PHE A 498 14.90 -19.37 13.02
C PHE A 498 15.75 -19.05 11.79
N TRP A 499 15.74 -17.80 11.38
CA TRP A 499 16.67 -17.26 10.40
C TRP A 499 18.01 -16.95 11.05
N ALA A 500 19.13 -17.31 10.42
CA ALA A 500 20.44 -16.96 10.94
C ALA A 500 21.50 -16.74 9.85
N GLN A 501 22.47 -15.91 10.21
CA GLN A 501 23.71 -15.63 9.49
C GLN A 501 24.90 -16.09 10.34
N ARG A 502 25.80 -16.90 9.76
CA ARG A 502 26.95 -17.44 10.49
C ARG A 502 28.06 -16.41 10.71
N GLU A 503 28.48 -15.73 9.65
CA GLU A 503 29.61 -14.81 9.67
C GLU A 503 29.17 -13.44 9.15
N ARG A 504 29.82 -12.38 9.62
CA ARG A 504 29.45 -11.01 9.28
C ARG A 504 29.64 -10.69 7.80
N ASP A 505 30.84 -11.03 7.30
CA ASP A 505 31.33 -10.54 6.00
C ASP A 505 31.45 -11.66 4.95
N ALA A 506 30.99 -12.87 5.27
CA ALA A 506 31.01 -13.98 4.33
C ALA A 506 29.89 -13.86 3.28
N PRO A 507 30.13 -14.33 2.04
CA PRO A 507 29.12 -14.32 1.00
C PRO A 507 27.81 -15.00 1.43
N PRO A 508 26.65 -14.44 1.08
CA PRO A 508 25.34 -14.94 1.54
C PRO A 508 25.04 -16.39 1.18
N GLU A 509 25.63 -16.93 0.10
CA GLU A 509 25.31 -18.23 -0.48
C GLU A 509 25.40 -19.40 0.52
N ASN A 510 26.43 -19.40 1.37
CA ASN A 510 26.65 -20.44 2.39
C ASN A 510 26.56 -19.89 3.82
N ASN A 511 26.15 -18.66 3.97
CA ASN A 511 26.23 -17.91 5.22
C ASN A 511 24.86 -17.69 5.86
N ILE A 512 23.79 -17.62 5.06
CA ILE A 512 22.44 -17.30 5.49
C ILE A 512 21.51 -18.46 5.15
N ASP A 513 20.75 -18.95 6.17
CA ASP A 513 19.69 -19.97 5.98
C ASP A 513 18.67 -19.90 7.12
N TRP A 514 17.61 -20.68 7.00
CA TRP A 514 16.80 -21.09 8.14
C TRP A 514 17.48 -22.26 8.85
N TYR A 515 17.48 -22.24 10.18
CA TYR A 515 18.05 -23.27 11.01
C TYR A 515 17.01 -23.85 11.93
N VAL A 516 17.07 -25.15 12.17
CA VAL A 516 16.25 -25.86 13.16
C VAL A 516 17.14 -26.39 14.27
N ALA A 517 16.80 -26.07 15.52
CA ALA A 517 17.44 -26.59 16.72
C ALA A 517 16.44 -27.33 17.61
N ALA A 518 16.81 -28.46 18.18
CA ALA A 518 16.03 -29.10 19.24
C ALA A 518 16.18 -28.31 20.55
N ILE A 519 15.09 -28.16 21.30
CA ILE A 519 15.07 -27.48 22.59
C ILE A 519 14.72 -28.49 23.68
N PRO A 520 15.50 -28.56 24.78
CA PRO A 520 16.71 -27.81 25.08
C PRO A 520 18.00 -28.39 24.46
N GLY A 521 18.94 -27.50 24.04
CA GLY A 521 20.35 -27.85 23.88
C GLY A 521 20.78 -28.54 22.57
N GLY A 522 19.91 -28.64 21.55
CA GLY A 522 20.27 -29.21 20.25
C GLY A 522 21.12 -28.27 19.39
N LEU A 523 22.06 -28.82 18.63
CA LEU A 523 22.83 -28.05 17.67
C LEU A 523 21.93 -27.61 16.49
N PRO A 524 22.03 -26.35 16.05
CA PRO A 524 21.29 -25.84 14.90
C PRO A 524 21.73 -26.51 13.59
N VAL A 525 20.79 -26.96 12.79
CA VAL A 525 20.98 -27.58 11.47
C VAL A 525 20.34 -26.70 10.40
N ALA A 526 21.07 -26.41 9.32
CA ALA A 526 20.57 -25.65 8.17
C ALA A 526 19.46 -26.44 7.46
N THR A 527 18.40 -25.76 7.04
CA THR A 527 17.25 -26.38 6.37
C THR A 527 17.32 -26.34 4.85
N GLU A 528 18.33 -25.71 4.27
CA GLU A 528 18.47 -25.44 2.83
C GLU A 528 17.32 -24.62 2.22
N ALA A 529 16.59 -23.88 3.06
CA ALA A 529 15.51 -23.00 2.63
C ALA A 529 15.98 -21.99 1.59
N ARG A 530 17.20 -21.42 1.76
CA ARG A 530 17.76 -20.47 0.81
C ARG A 530 17.80 -21.02 -0.60
N GLY A 531 18.32 -22.25 -0.78
CA GLY A 531 18.41 -22.86 -2.10
C GLY A 531 17.04 -23.10 -2.77
N VAL A 532 16.00 -23.41 -1.98
CA VAL A 532 14.64 -23.57 -2.49
C VAL A 532 14.04 -22.22 -2.86
N LEU A 533 14.03 -21.26 -1.94
CA LEU A 533 13.31 -19.98 -2.11
C LEU A 533 13.94 -19.11 -3.21
N LEU A 534 15.26 -19.06 -3.31
CA LEU A 534 15.91 -18.26 -4.37
C LEU A 534 15.69 -18.82 -5.77
N ARG A 535 15.62 -20.16 -5.93
CA ARG A 535 15.26 -20.77 -7.25
C ARG A 535 13.87 -20.40 -7.71
N GLU A 536 12.94 -20.18 -6.77
CA GLU A 536 11.56 -19.75 -7.06
C GLU A 536 11.41 -18.22 -7.21
N GLY A 537 12.53 -17.47 -7.18
CA GLY A 537 12.54 -16.03 -7.46
C GLY A 537 12.20 -15.13 -6.28
N PHE A 538 12.19 -15.67 -5.05
CA PHE A 538 11.95 -14.85 -3.86
C PHE A 538 13.07 -13.85 -3.64
N GLN A 539 12.69 -12.58 -3.49
CA GLN A 539 13.60 -11.50 -3.12
C GLN A 539 13.56 -11.30 -1.60
N ALA A 540 14.69 -10.93 -1.01
CA ALA A 540 14.73 -10.59 0.40
C ALA A 540 15.81 -9.55 0.69
N PHE A 541 15.45 -8.54 1.45
CA PHE A 541 16.33 -7.44 1.87
C PHE A 541 17.57 -7.91 2.64
N GLN A 542 17.48 -9.03 3.37
CA GLN A 542 18.61 -9.62 4.10
C GLN A 542 19.02 -11.00 3.56
N GLY A 543 18.80 -11.25 2.28
CA GLY A 543 19.24 -12.45 1.58
C GLY A 543 18.37 -13.69 1.72
N LEU A 544 17.35 -13.70 2.60
CA LEU A 544 16.36 -14.78 2.75
C LEU A 544 15.14 -14.28 3.54
N PRO A 545 13.88 -14.57 3.11
CA PRO A 545 12.67 -14.28 3.86
C PRO A 545 12.72 -14.83 5.29
N PHE A 546 12.05 -14.14 6.24
CA PHE A 546 11.93 -14.63 7.61
C PHE A 546 10.77 -15.63 7.75
N PRO A 547 10.94 -16.72 8.52
CA PRO A 547 9.83 -17.57 8.91
C PRO A 547 8.92 -16.82 9.90
N GLU A 548 7.60 -16.97 9.77
CA GLU A 548 6.63 -16.25 10.62
C GLU A 548 5.82 -17.18 11.49
N ALA A 549 5.37 -18.32 10.97
CA ALA A 549 4.59 -19.29 11.73
C ALA A 549 4.85 -20.72 11.23
N TRP A 550 4.71 -21.68 12.15
CA TRP A 550 4.79 -23.10 11.85
C TRP A 550 3.41 -23.74 11.98
N VAL A 551 2.86 -24.19 10.87
CA VAL A 551 1.52 -24.76 10.81
C VAL A 551 1.53 -26.22 11.24
N ARG A 552 0.64 -26.58 12.17
CA ARG A 552 0.56 -27.95 12.74
C ARG A 552 0.25 -29.00 11.67
N THR A 553 -0.68 -28.72 10.79
CA THR A 553 -1.06 -29.62 9.68
C THR A 553 -0.05 -29.57 8.55
N GLY A 554 0.59 -30.71 8.25
CA GLY A 554 1.53 -30.84 7.11
C GLY A 554 2.91 -30.25 7.32
N ASN A 555 3.32 -29.93 8.56
CA ASN A 555 4.65 -29.37 8.86
C ASN A 555 5.06 -28.25 7.89
N ARG A 556 4.20 -27.23 7.74
CA ARG A 556 4.42 -26.12 6.80
C ARG A 556 4.88 -24.87 7.55
N ILE A 557 5.80 -24.15 6.90
CA ILE A 557 6.29 -22.87 7.39
C ILE A 557 5.64 -21.75 6.58
N LEU A 558 4.96 -20.84 7.25
CA LEU A 558 4.51 -19.58 6.67
C LEU A 558 5.66 -18.59 6.72
N PHE A 559 5.79 -17.82 5.64
CA PHE A 559 6.78 -16.76 5.53
C PHE A 559 6.25 -15.63 4.65
N HIS A 560 6.70 -14.42 4.91
CA HIS A 560 6.47 -13.28 4.05
C HIS A 560 7.44 -13.30 2.88
N GLY A 561 6.94 -13.27 1.65
CA GLY A 561 7.76 -13.38 0.45
C GLY A 561 7.39 -12.36 -0.63
N ILE A 562 8.41 -11.79 -1.27
CA ILE A 562 8.27 -10.83 -2.36
C ILE A 562 8.68 -11.52 -3.66
N ILE A 563 7.78 -11.55 -4.64
CA ILE A 563 8.04 -11.98 -6.03
C ILE A 563 7.53 -10.89 -6.97
N GLY A 564 8.44 -10.29 -7.74
CA GLY A 564 8.10 -9.13 -8.56
C GLY A 564 7.61 -7.96 -7.71
N ASP A 565 6.40 -7.46 -7.98
CA ASP A 565 5.76 -6.36 -7.24
C ASP A 565 4.77 -6.87 -6.17
N SER A 566 4.65 -8.19 -5.98
CA SER A 566 3.71 -8.80 -5.04
C SER A 566 4.39 -9.14 -3.72
N SER A 567 3.87 -8.63 -2.62
CA SER A 567 4.31 -8.86 -1.24
C SER A 567 3.22 -9.60 -0.47
N ASN A 568 3.39 -10.92 -0.27
CA ASN A 568 2.34 -11.79 0.27
C ASN A 568 2.90 -12.84 1.23
N LEU A 569 1.99 -13.53 1.90
CA LEU A 569 2.31 -14.72 2.67
C LEU A 569 2.36 -15.96 1.79
N TRP A 570 3.38 -16.76 2.03
CA TRP A 570 3.65 -18.02 1.36
C TRP A 570 3.83 -19.14 2.37
N GLN A 571 3.70 -20.38 1.93
CA GLN A 571 3.92 -21.55 2.75
C GLN A 571 4.82 -22.55 2.02
N VAL A 572 5.69 -23.23 2.77
CA VAL A 572 6.57 -24.28 2.24
C VAL A 572 6.66 -25.42 3.24
N ALA A 573 6.77 -26.66 2.76
CA ALA A 573 6.88 -27.84 3.62
C ALA A 573 8.28 -27.95 4.24
N LEU A 574 8.34 -28.34 5.53
CA LEU A 574 9.58 -28.64 6.26
C LEU A 574 9.53 -30.06 6.81
N SER A 575 10.39 -30.95 6.34
CA SER A 575 10.55 -32.27 6.91
C SER A 575 11.36 -32.20 8.21
N LEU A 576 10.75 -32.51 9.34
CA LEU A 576 11.44 -32.59 10.64
C LEU A 576 12.44 -33.74 10.71
N GLU A 577 12.13 -34.86 10.09
CA GLU A 577 13.03 -36.03 10.05
C GLU A 577 14.34 -35.68 9.31
N LYS A 578 14.21 -35.05 8.14
CA LYS A 578 15.35 -34.63 7.32
C LYS A 578 15.89 -33.24 7.72
N ARG A 579 15.17 -32.50 8.54
CA ARG A 579 15.42 -31.10 8.92
C ARG A 579 15.65 -30.20 7.71
N ARG A 580 14.86 -30.41 6.64
CA ARG A 580 15.07 -29.79 5.34
C ARG A 580 13.75 -29.26 4.77
N VAL A 581 13.80 -28.05 4.18
CA VAL A 581 12.70 -27.50 3.39
C VAL A 581 12.57 -28.30 2.09
N SER A 582 11.35 -28.61 1.69
CA SER A 582 11.04 -29.43 0.51
C SER A 582 9.79 -28.94 -0.21
N GLY A 583 9.72 -29.29 -1.50
CA GLY A 583 8.59 -28.90 -2.35
C GLY A 583 8.65 -27.45 -2.83
N THR A 584 7.69 -27.06 -3.66
CA THR A 584 7.54 -25.71 -4.20
C THR A 584 6.75 -24.86 -3.21
N PRO A 585 7.19 -23.64 -2.89
CA PRO A 585 6.42 -22.70 -2.09
C PRO A 585 5.06 -22.40 -2.72
N GLN A 586 4.03 -22.36 -1.90
CA GLN A 586 2.66 -22.08 -2.33
C GLN A 586 2.19 -20.77 -1.71
N ARG A 587 1.49 -19.96 -2.50
CA ARG A 587 0.93 -18.70 -2.04
C ARG A 587 -0.19 -18.96 -1.04
N ALA A 588 -0.15 -18.31 0.11
CA ALA A 588 -1.14 -18.43 1.18
C ALA A 588 -2.15 -17.26 1.17
N THR A 589 -1.74 -16.07 0.70
CA THR A 589 -2.61 -14.91 0.55
C THR A 589 -2.49 -14.31 -0.86
N PHE A 590 -3.52 -13.60 -1.32
CA PHE A 590 -3.66 -13.16 -2.72
C PHE A 590 -4.01 -11.68 -2.86
N GLY A 591 -3.82 -10.87 -1.80
CA GLY A 591 -4.05 -9.44 -1.85
C GLY A 591 -3.00 -8.68 -2.68
N THR A 592 -3.31 -7.43 -2.97
CA THR A 592 -2.45 -6.49 -3.72
C THR A 592 -1.65 -5.57 -2.81
N THR A 593 -1.89 -5.65 -1.50
CA THR A 593 -1.18 -4.91 -0.44
C THR A 593 -0.02 -5.73 0.09
N ASP A 594 0.81 -5.15 0.96
CA ASP A 594 1.83 -5.89 1.68
C ASP A 594 1.16 -6.74 2.79
N GLU A 595 1.18 -8.06 2.62
CA GLU A 595 0.54 -9.02 3.52
C GLU A 595 1.60 -9.81 4.27
N ALA A 596 1.67 -9.60 5.59
CA ALA A 596 2.75 -10.09 6.46
C ALA A 596 2.28 -10.39 7.88
N ALA A 597 3.21 -10.75 8.76
CA ALA A 597 3.03 -10.96 10.19
C ALA A 597 1.94 -11.99 10.51
N ALA A 598 2.09 -13.20 9.96
CA ALA A 598 1.13 -14.28 10.13
C ALA A 598 1.14 -14.88 11.53
N SER A 599 -0.05 -15.11 12.12
CA SER A 599 -0.27 -15.90 13.32
C SER A 599 -1.38 -16.92 13.09
N VAL A 600 -1.23 -18.13 13.59
CA VAL A 600 -2.11 -19.25 13.27
C VAL A 600 -2.78 -19.85 14.51
N THR A 601 -4.02 -20.30 14.35
CA THR A 601 -4.79 -21.01 15.37
C THR A 601 -4.56 -22.51 15.29
N SER A 602 -4.99 -23.23 16.34
CA SER A 602 -4.93 -24.70 16.37
C SER A 602 -5.85 -25.37 15.33
N ASP A 603 -6.93 -24.71 14.89
CA ASP A 603 -7.90 -25.20 13.90
C ASP A 603 -7.54 -24.81 12.45
N GLY A 604 -6.41 -24.17 12.23
CA GLY A 604 -5.89 -23.85 10.88
C GLY A 604 -6.42 -22.55 10.29
N ARG A 605 -6.92 -21.63 11.10
CA ARG A 605 -7.15 -20.24 10.67
C ARG A 605 -5.86 -19.43 10.84
N MET A 606 -5.68 -18.45 9.97
CA MET A 606 -4.55 -17.52 9.97
C MET A 606 -5.07 -16.11 10.12
N VAL A 607 -4.47 -15.32 11.01
CA VAL A 607 -4.58 -13.86 11.01
C VAL A 607 -3.29 -13.28 10.47
N PHE A 608 -3.41 -12.17 9.76
CA PHE A 608 -2.28 -11.46 9.16
C PHE A 608 -2.59 -9.98 9.00
N ILE A 609 -1.57 -9.18 8.83
CA ILE A 609 -1.70 -7.77 8.48
C ILE A 609 -1.76 -7.61 6.97
N SER A 610 -2.69 -6.80 6.51
CA SER A 610 -2.71 -6.23 5.15
C SER A 610 -2.46 -4.74 5.30
N ARG A 611 -1.29 -4.29 4.87
CA ARG A 611 -0.83 -2.92 5.06
C ARG A 611 -0.50 -2.25 3.74
N THR A 612 -0.74 -0.96 3.69
CA THR A 612 -0.24 -0.09 2.63
C THR A 612 0.91 0.71 3.21
N MET A 613 2.05 0.59 2.58
CA MET A 613 3.24 1.36 2.89
C MET A 613 3.54 2.22 1.68
N GLY A 614 3.82 3.49 1.88
CA GLY A 614 4.24 4.40 0.84
C GLY A 614 5.27 5.36 1.40
N ALA A 615 6.28 5.68 0.64
CA ALA A 615 7.25 6.71 0.95
C ALA A 615 7.11 7.86 -0.02
N ASP A 616 6.88 9.07 0.51
CA ASP A 616 6.69 10.27 -0.30
C ASP A 616 7.59 11.40 0.12
N ILE A 617 7.80 12.31 -0.81
CA ILE A 617 8.49 13.55 -0.55
C ILE A 617 7.49 14.61 -0.07
N TRP A 618 7.83 15.23 1.05
CA TRP A 618 7.05 16.29 1.67
C TRP A 618 7.84 17.59 1.72
N SER A 619 7.14 18.71 1.67
CA SER A 619 7.69 20.06 1.75
C SER A 619 7.05 20.83 2.90
N LEU A 620 7.87 21.41 3.74
CA LEU A 620 7.49 22.27 4.85
C LEU A 620 7.88 23.72 4.51
N PRO A 621 6.93 24.60 4.21
CA PRO A 621 7.21 26.04 3.97
C PRO A 621 7.74 26.71 5.23
N ILE A 622 8.93 27.27 5.16
CA ILE A 622 9.64 27.86 6.31
C ILE A 622 10.62 28.94 5.87
N ASP A 623 10.82 30.00 6.68
CA ASP A 623 12.02 30.80 6.61
C ASP A 623 13.16 30.04 7.31
N ALA A 624 14.00 29.37 6.49
CA ALA A 624 14.99 28.44 7.00
C ALA A 624 16.15 29.10 7.79
N ASN A 625 16.39 30.39 7.60
CA ASN A 625 17.40 31.13 8.39
C ASN A 625 16.89 31.56 9.75
N ARG A 626 15.58 31.58 9.97
CA ARG A 626 14.93 31.97 11.21
C ARG A 626 14.21 30.84 11.93
N ALA A 627 14.12 29.67 11.34
CA ALA A 627 13.35 28.54 11.82
C ALA A 627 11.86 28.88 12.04
N ARG A 628 11.25 29.68 11.13
CA ARG A 628 9.88 30.15 11.26
C ARG A 628 8.99 29.56 10.17
N LEU A 629 8.01 28.76 10.57
CA LEU A 629 7.04 28.18 9.65
C LEU A 629 6.27 29.26 8.90
N GLN A 630 6.04 29.03 7.59
CA GLN A 630 5.31 29.92 6.68
C GLN A 630 4.03 29.27 6.13
N GLY A 631 3.80 28.00 6.42
CA GLY A 631 2.62 27.29 5.99
C GLY A 631 2.58 25.84 6.49
N PRO A 632 1.49 25.12 6.19
CA PRO A 632 1.35 23.72 6.56
C PRO A 632 2.27 22.81 5.73
N LEU A 633 2.53 21.62 6.26
CA LEU A 633 3.20 20.53 5.57
C LEU A 633 2.43 20.16 4.29
N LYS A 634 3.14 19.98 3.16
CA LYS A 634 2.56 19.66 1.85
C LYS A 634 3.23 18.44 1.26
N ARG A 635 2.45 17.49 0.76
CA ARG A 635 2.94 16.37 -0.01
C ARG A 635 3.38 16.86 -1.39
N VAL A 636 4.58 16.50 -1.81
CA VAL A 636 5.17 16.91 -3.10
C VAL A 636 4.95 15.82 -4.14
N THR A 637 5.21 14.54 -3.80
CA THR A 637 4.94 13.40 -4.66
C THR A 637 3.61 12.76 -4.25
N GLN A 638 2.85 12.24 -5.21
CA GLN A 638 1.47 11.74 -5.01
C GLN A 638 1.16 10.53 -5.89
N ASP A 639 2.15 9.95 -6.55
CA ASP A 639 1.95 8.74 -7.34
C ASP A 639 2.05 7.47 -6.45
N ALA A 640 1.84 6.31 -7.06
CA ALA A 640 1.92 5.03 -6.35
C ALA A 640 3.37 4.54 -6.13
N ALA A 641 4.37 5.35 -6.48
CA ALA A 641 5.77 5.02 -6.31
C ALA A 641 6.25 5.37 -4.90
N ASP A 642 7.23 4.61 -4.42
CA ASP A 642 7.96 4.99 -3.21
C ASP A 642 9.09 5.95 -3.57
N ASP A 643 9.08 7.14 -2.98
CA ASP A 643 10.03 8.21 -3.26
C ASP A 643 10.93 8.51 -2.05
N TYR A 644 12.25 8.49 -2.26
CA TYR A 644 13.26 8.57 -1.22
C TYR A 644 14.35 9.59 -1.55
N ASP A 645 15.14 9.95 -0.54
CA ASP A 645 16.40 10.69 -0.66
C ASP A 645 16.30 12.01 -1.43
N PRO A 646 15.40 12.95 -1.03
CA PRO A 646 15.26 14.22 -1.72
C PRO A 646 16.49 15.10 -1.56
N THR A 647 16.89 15.76 -2.65
CA THR A 647 17.90 16.83 -2.68
C THR A 647 17.38 18.03 -3.48
N LEU A 648 17.77 19.24 -3.08
CA LEU A 648 17.33 20.49 -3.71
C LEU A 648 18.51 21.28 -4.26
N SER A 649 18.30 21.96 -5.38
CA SER A 649 19.16 23.07 -5.81
C SER A 649 19.09 24.23 -4.81
N GLU A 650 20.08 25.14 -4.81
CA GLU A 650 20.16 26.27 -3.84
C GLU A 650 18.96 27.20 -3.95
N ASP A 651 18.46 27.44 -5.15
CA ASP A 651 17.26 28.24 -5.41
C ASP A 651 15.96 27.54 -4.96
N GLY A 652 16.04 26.27 -4.57
CA GLY A 652 14.89 25.44 -4.21
C GLY A 652 13.93 25.14 -5.34
N ALA A 653 14.32 25.36 -6.62
CA ALA A 653 13.46 25.15 -7.77
C ALA A 653 13.57 23.74 -8.37
N THR A 654 14.70 23.07 -8.20
CA THR A 654 14.94 21.73 -8.71
C THR A 654 15.02 20.72 -7.55
N LEU A 655 14.11 19.76 -7.56
CA LEU A 655 14.09 18.63 -6.64
C LEU A 655 14.57 17.39 -7.40
N VAL A 656 15.51 16.65 -6.80
CA VAL A 656 15.94 15.35 -7.29
C VAL A 656 15.74 14.32 -6.18
N PHE A 657 15.26 13.16 -6.54
CA PHE A 657 14.95 12.09 -5.59
C PHE A 657 15.06 10.72 -6.25
N ARG A 658 15.17 9.70 -5.44
CA ARG A 658 15.11 8.31 -5.87
C ARG A 658 13.65 7.84 -5.84
N SER A 659 13.18 7.22 -6.92
CA SER A 659 11.81 6.73 -7.05
C SER A 659 11.80 5.25 -7.43
N ARG A 660 10.92 4.46 -6.79
CA ARG A 660 10.72 3.04 -7.07
C ARG A 660 9.47 2.83 -7.91
N ARG A 661 9.64 2.71 -9.24
CA ARG A 661 8.56 2.54 -10.20
C ARG A 661 8.64 1.19 -10.89
N ALA A 662 7.54 0.43 -10.92
CA ALA A 662 7.50 -0.92 -11.49
C ALA A 662 8.64 -1.83 -10.96
N GLY A 663 8.86 -1.80 -9.63
CA GLY A 663 9.86 -2.61 -8.96
C GLY A 663 11.33 -2.21 -9.20
N ARG A 664 11.59 -1.14 -9.94
CA ARG A 664 12.93 -0.63 -10.25
C ARG A 664 13.15 0.75 -9.67
N PHE A 665 14.31 0.96 -9.09
CA PHE A 665 14.73 2.29 -8.69
C PHE A 665 15.21 3.11 -9.88
N GLY A 666 15.09 4.43 -9.77
CA GLY A 666 15.61 5.39 -10.72
C GLY A 666 15.73 6.76 -10.09
N VAL A 667 16.61 7.58 -10.62
CA VAL A 667 16.76 8.98 -10.23
C VAL A 667 15.77 9.83 -11.03
N VAL A 668 14.93 10.56 -10.32
CA VAL A 668 13.89 11.44 -10.89
C VAL A 668 14.20 12.88 -10.55
N LEU A 669 14.08 13.75 -11.53
CA LEU A 669 14.18 15.20 -11.36
C LEU A 669 12.78 15.82 -11.55
N ARG A 670 12.40 16.69 -10.63
CA ARG A 670 11.16 17.47 -10.68
C ARG A 670 11.46 18.95 -10.50
N ARG A 671 10.97 19.78 -11.40
CA ARG A 671 10.98 21.23 -11.22
C ARG A 671 9.79 21.65 -10.36
N LEU A 672 10.07 22.15 -9.16
CA LEU A 672 9.02 22.60 -8.25
C LEU A 672 8.31 23.83 -8.88
N GLY A 673 6.96 23.83 -8.80
CA GLY A 673 6.14 24.83 -9.52
C GLY A 673 5.62 24.37 -10.87
N THR A 674 6.09 23.23 -11.39
CA THR A 674 5.53 22.54 -12.56
C THR A 674 5.17 21.12 -12.20
N SER A 675 4.36 20.46 -13.03
CA SER A 675 4.07 19.02 -12.88
C SER A 675 5.05 18.13 -13.67
N ALA A 676 6.07 18.73 -14.31
CA ALA A 676 6.98 17.99 -15.17
C ALA A 676 8.02 17.23 -14.35
N GLU A 677 8.12 15.93 -14.60
CA GLU A 677 9.15 15.04 -14.07
C GLU A 677 10.02 14.53 -15.22
N THR A 678 11.31 14.41 -14.95
CA THR A 678 12.28 13.81 -15.86
C THR A 678 12.93 12.61 -15.17
N VAL A 679 12.78 11.42 -15.72
CA VAL A 679 13.50 10.24 -15.25
C VAL A 679 14.89 10.28 -15.85
N LEU A 680 15.90 10.49 -15.00
CA LEU A 680 17.31 10.59 -15.42
C LEU A 680 17.94 9.22 -15.61
N THR A 681 17.57 8.25 -14.76
CA THR A 681 18.10 6.88 -14.81
C THR A 681 16.98 5.85 -14.59
N ARG A 682 17.21 4.58 -14.99
CA ARG A 682 16.29 3.45 -14.79
C ARG A 682 17.08 2.16 -14.48
N MET A 683 18.03 2.23 -13.58
CA MET A 683 18.84 1.09 -13.19
C MET A 683 18.24 0.37 -11.97
N PRO A 684 18.46 -0.94 -11.79
CA PRO A 684 17.83 -1.71 -10.70
C PRO A 684 18.24 -1.28 -9.29
N GLU A 685 19.38 -0.61 -9.12
CA GLU A 685 19.98 -0.31 -7.82
C GLU A 685 20.60 1.09 -7.75
N ASP A 686 19.97 2.09 -8.37
CA ASP A 686 20.41 3.49 -8.23
C ASP A 686 20.18 3.99 -6.81
N HIS A 687 21.22 4.60 -6.21
CA HIS A 687 21.20 5.06 -4.84
C HIS A 687 21.67 6.51 -4.70
N TYR A 688 21.10 7.20 -3.70
CA TYR A 688 21.60 8.45 -3.13
C TYR A 688 21.91 9.55 -4.16
N PRO A 689 20.88 10.09 -4.83
CA PRO A 689 21.10 11.20 -5.75
C PRO A 689 21.43 12.49 -5.01
N ALA A 690 22.27 13.34 -5.61
CA ALA A 690 22.53 14.70 -5.17
C ALA A 690 22.51 15.63 -6.38
N VAL A 691 21.71 16.71 -6.32
CA VAL A 691 21.71 17.76 -7.34
C VAL A 691 22.79 18.78 -7.00
N SER A 692 23.47 19.29 -8.03
CA SER A 692 24.42 20.39 -7.86
C SER A 692 23.70 21.68 -7.42
N ARG A 693 24.44 22.58 -6.78
CA ARG A 693 23.89 23.82 -6.22
C ARG A 693 23.16 24.68 -7.25
N ASP A 694 23.69 24.76 -8.46
CA ASP A 694 23.13 25.48 -9.61
C ASP A 694 21.97 24.71 -10.32
N GLY A 695 21.68 23.50 -9.88
CA GLY A 695 20.63 22.65 -10.46
C GLY A 695 20.94 22.08 -11.83
N THR A 696 22.20 22.13 -12.31
CA THR A 696 22.57 21.72 -13.68
C THR A 696 23.06 20.29 -13.80
N LYS A 697 23.58 19.69 -12.71
CA LYS A 697 24.15 18.35 -12.68
C LYS A 697 23.51 17.53 -11.56
N VAL A 698 23.46 16.21 -11.73
CA VAL A 698 23.03 15.26 -10.73
C VAL A 698 24.11 14.18 -10.59
N ALA A 699 24.63 14.01 -9.37
CA ALA A 699 25.48 12.88 -9.03
C ALA A 699 24.65 11.80 -8.36
N TYR A 700 24.97 10.53 -8.60
CA TYR A 700 24.36 9.41 -7.91
C TYR A 700 25.31 8.22 -7.83
N SER A 701 25.14 7.37 -6.85
CA SER A 701 25.87 6.10 -6.73
C SER A 701 25.01 4.92 -7.21
N LEU A 702 25.68 3.88 -7.67
CA LEU A 702 25.04 2.66 -8.14
C LEU A 702 25.73 1.48 -7.47
N ARG A 703 24.97 0.56 -6.84
CA ARG A 703 25.57 -0.68 -6.31
C ARG A 703 25.69 -1.71 -7.41
N GLN A 704 26.91 -2.06 -7.78
CA GLN A 704 27.18 -3.02 -8.86
C GLN A 704 28.38 -3.93 -8.53
N ASN A 705 28.18 -5.25 -8.57
CA ASN A 705 29.25 -6.24 -8.35
C ASN A 705 30.04 -6.04 -7.04
N GLY A 706 29.36 -5.63 -5.97
CA GLY A 706 30.00 -5.36 -4.66
C GLY A 706 30.72 -4.01 -4.56
N LYS A 707 30.76 -3.22 -5.62
CA LYS A 707 31.32 -1.87 -5.69
C LYS A 707 30.22 -0.81 -5.66
N MET A 708 30.62 0.43 -5.36
CA MET A 708 29.75 1.61 -5.34
C MET A 708 30.34 2.74 -6.22
N PRO A 709 30.31 2.58 -7.57
CA PRO A 709 30.70 3.65 -8.49
C PRO A 709 29.81 4.87 -8.37
N ILE A 710 30.39 6.05 -8.66
CA ILE A 710 29.68 7.32 -8.72
C ILE A 710 29.57 7.77 -10.18
N PHE A 711 28.36 8.21 -10.54
CA PHE A 711 28.04 8.75 -11.86
C PHE A 711 27.57 10.19 -11.74
N VAL A 712 27.78 10.96 -12.80
CA VAL A 712 27.26 12.31 -12.99
C VAL A 712 26.46 12.38 -14.29
N VAL A 713 25.30 13.01 -14.25
CA VAL A 713 24.45 13.25 -15.43
C VAL A 713 23.96 14.69 -15.43
N ALA A 714 23.78 15.29 -16.60
CA ALA A 714 23.18 16.60 -16.70
C ALA A 714 21.71 16.60 -16.29
N ALA A 715 21.23 17.65 -15.62
CA ALA A 715 19.86 17.76 -15.12
C ALA A 715 18.78 17.79 -16.25
N ASN A 716 19.18 18.08 -17.48
CA ASN A 716 18.30 17.99 -18.67
C ASN A 716 18.33 16.61 -19.35
N GLY A 717 19.01 15.62 -18.74
CA GLY A 717 19.21 14.28 -19.25
C GLY A 717 20.49 14.14 -20.08
N GLY A 718 20.73 12.95 -20.55
CA GLY A 718 21.93 12.59 -21.34
C GLY A 718 22.54 11.28 -20.86
N THR A 719 23.72 10.95 -21.39
CA THR A 719 24.46 9.75 -20.98
C THR A 719 25.19 10.03 -19.65
N PRO A 720 24.96 9.23 -18.58
CA PRO A 720 25.71 9.36 -17.34
C PRO A 720 27.22 9.09 -17.56
N GLU A 721 28.06 9.89 -16.94
CA GLU A 721 29.51 9.74 -16.93
C GLU A 721 29.92 9.11 -15.59
N GLN A 722 30.70 8.03 -15.63
CA GLN A 722 31.28 7.44 -14.44
C GLN A 722 32.51 8.26 -14.01
N VAL A 723 32.45 8.81 -12.80
CA VAL A 723 33.52 9.66 -12.25
C VAL A 723 34.36 8.96 -11.17
N CYS A 724 33.87 7.81 -10.69
CA CYS A 724 34.60 6.97 -9.74
C CYS A 724 34.14 5.51 -9.87
N ASP A 725 35.08 4.54 -9.75
CA ASP A 725 34.79 3.10 -9.89
C ASP A 725 34.28 2.46 -8.59
N ASP A 726 34.80 2.91 -7.43
CA ASP A 726 34.40 2.39 -6.11
C ASP A 726 34.63 3.44 -5.03
N CYS A 727 33.74 4.39 -4.91
CA CYS A 727 33.85 5.47 -3.91
C CYS A 727 32.91 5.23 -2.72
N GLY A 728 31.63 5.04 -2.97
CA GLY A 728 30.63 4.90 -1.93
C GLY A 728 29.33 5.69 -2.19
N GLU A 729 28.63 6.03 -1.13
CA GLU A 729 27.30 6.68 -1.21
C GLU A 729 27.44 8.19 -1.40
N VAL A 730 26.87 8.72 -2.48
CA VAL A 730 26.83 10.17 -2.75
C VAL A 730 25.99 10.87 -1.69
N GLU A 731 26.48 11.99 -1.16
CA GLU A 731 25.81 12.77 -0.12
C GLU A 731 25.47 14.20 -0.56
N ALA A 732 26.39 14.90 -1.16
CA ALA A 732 26.21 16.29 -1.57
C ALA A 732 27.27 16.74 -2.58
N TRP A 733 27.05 17.90 -3.18
CA TRP A 733 28.06 18.64 -3.91
C TRP A 733 28.73 19.69 -3.03
N SER A 734 29.98 20.01 -3.34
CA SER A 734 30.65 21.23 -2.82
C SER A 734 29.96 22.51 -3.31
N GLY A 735 30.21 23.61 -2.63
CA GLY A 735 29.57 24.90 -2.97
C GLY A 735 29.93 25.43 -4.37
N ASP A 736 31.10 25.09 -4.88
CA ASP A 736 31.61 25.45 -6.21
C ASP A 736 31.12 24.49 -7.32
N GLY A 737 30.52 23.34 -6.97
CA GLY A 737 30.03 22.36 -7.92
C GLY A 737 31.12 21.51 -8.60
N ASP A 738 32.37 21.57 -8.10
CA ASP A 738 33.51 20.85 -8.66
C ASP A 738 33.87 19.56 -7.91
N GLN A 739 33.29 19.38 -6.70
CA GLN A 739 33.59 18.22 -5.86
C GLN A 739 32.30 17.54 -5.37
N ILE A 740 32.37 16.23 -5.16
CA ILE A 740 31.28 15.40 -4.64
C ILE A 740 31.68 14.84 -3.29
N LEU A 741 30.84 15.10 -2.29
CA LEU A 741 30.94 14.53 -0.95
C LEU A 741 30.27 13.16 -0.95
N TYR A 742 30.97 12.14 -0.42
CA TYR A 742 30.44 10.77 -0.37
C TYR A 742 30.86 10.06 0.94
N VAL A 743 30.09 9.06 1.34
CA VAL A 743 30.46 8.14 2.45
C VAL A 743 31.12 6.92 1.87
N ALA A 744 32.39 6.75 2.19
CA ALA A 744 33.17 5.62 1.72
C ALA A 744 32.75 4.31 2.41
N ALA A 745 32.73 3.20 1.66
CA ALA A 745 32.55 1.88 2.22
C ALA A 745 33.72 1.52 3.17
N GLY A 746 33.44 0.84 4.26
CA GLY A 746 34.43 0.40 5.23
C GLY A 746 33.91 0.34 6.66
N ASP A 747 34.70 -0.22 7.57
CA ASP A 747 34.38 -0.22 9.00
C ASP A 747 35.62 0.23 9.79
N PRO A 748 35.58 1.41 10.43
CA PRO A 748 34.51 2.39 10.40
C PRO A 748 34.39 3.14 9.06
N SER A 749 33.16 3.53 8.69
CA SER A 749 32.88 4.34 7.50
C SER A 749 33.52 5.72 7.63
N GLY A 750 34.07 6.24 6.54
CA GLY A 750 34.64 7.58 6.46
C GLY A 750 33.96 8.43 5.39
N VAL A 751 34.28 9.71 5.35
CA VAL A 751 33.80 10.65 4.34
C VAL A 751 34.91 10.95 3.35
N GLY A 752 34.62 10.87 2.06
CA GLY A 752 35.50 11.26 0.98
C GLY A 752 35.03 12.50 0.25
N LEU A 753 35.94 13.19 -0.39
CA LEU A 753 35.68 14.35 -1.23
C LEU A 753 36.31 14.11 -2.60
N LEU A 754 35.48 13.79 -3.58
CA LEU A 754 35.90 13.48 -4.96
C LEU A 754 35.93 14.76 -5.78
N LYS A 755 37.10 15.16 -6.25
CA LYS A 755 37.23 16.24 -7.24
C LYS A 755 37.02 15.70 -8.65
N LEU A 756 36.14 16.31 -9.42
CA LEU A 756 35.87 15.90 -10.80
C LEU A 756 37.15 15.98 -11.64
N GLY A 757 37.42 14.90 -12.39
CA GLY A 757 38.65 14.79 -13.19
C GLY A 757 39.91 14.35 -12.42
N SER A 758 39.81 14.01 -11.11
CA SER A 758 40.93 13.50 -10.31
C SER A 758 40.74 12.01 -10.04
N SER A 759 41.87 11.26 -10.05
CA SER A 759 41.87 9.83 -9.73
C SER A 759 42.15 9.52 -8.26
N HIS A 760 42.26 10.53 -7.39
CA HIS A 760 42.56 10.35 -5.96
C HIS A 760 41.25 10.28 -5.13
N ASN A 761 41.14 9.16 -4.37
CA ASN A 761 39.97 8.83 -3.53
C ASN A 761 40.35 8.70 -2.06
N ASP A 762 41.16 9.56 -1.51
CA ASP A 762 41.52 9.48 -0.10
C ASP A 762 40.34 9.89 0.80
N ALA A 763 40.16 9.12 1.88
CA ALA A 763 39.18 9.50 2.89
C ALA A 763 39.59 10.83 3.54
N TRP A 764 38.72 11.82 3.33
CA TRP A 764 38.89 13.19 3.77
C TRP A 764 38.64 13.38 5.28
N LEU A 765 37.70 12.59 5.84
CA LEU A 765 37.33 12.62 7.25
C LEU A 765 37.08 11.21 7.76
N ARG A 766 37.81 10.81 8.83
CA ARG A 766 37.63 9.50 9.51
C ARG A 766 37.72 9.70 11.03
N HIS A 767 37.08 8.79 11.75
CA HIS A 767 37.24 8.64 13.20
C HIS A 767 37.77 7.24 13.50
N SER A 768 38.66 7.13 14.49
CA SER A 768 39.31 5.87 14.83
C SER A 768 38.41 4.86 15.56
N GLY A 769 37.32 5.32 16.18
CA GLY A 769 36.48 4.50 17.06
C GLY A 769 35.04 4.28 16.60
N TYR A 770 34.55 5.07 15.63
CA TYR A 770 33.17 4.93 15.12
C TYR A 770 33.00 5.41 13.68
N GLY A 771 31.92 4.92 13.01
CA GLY A 771 31.55 5.35 11.67
C GLY A 771 30.97 6.76 11.62
N ILE A 772 31.29 7.48 10.54
CA ILE A 772 30.75 8.81 10.22
C ILE A 772 29.75 8.67 9.08
N TYR A 773 28.61 9.31 9.18
CA TYR A 773 27.53 9.25 8.15
C TYR A 773 26.73 10.56 8.12
N ASN A 774 25.89 10.73 7.09
CA ASN A 774 25.09 11.93 6.80
C ASN A 774 25.93 13.23 6.80
N PRO A 775 27.08 13.32 6.12
CA PRO A 775 27.89 14.53 6.09
C PRO A 775 27.22 15.62 5.25
N ARG A 776 27.28 16.88 5.74
CA ARG A 776 26.75 18.07 5.05
C ARG A 776 27.71 19.24 5.20
N LEU A 777 28.14 19.80 4.07
CA LEU A 777 28.92 21.05 4.06
C LEU A 777 28.01 22.24 4.27
N SER A 778 28.52 23.24 5.02
CA SER A 778 27.88 24.57 5.09
C SER A 778 27.91 25.26 3.73
N SER A 779 27.02 26.24 3.54
CA SER A 779 26.90 26.96 2.27
C SER A 779 28.18 27.69 1.84
N ASP A 780 29.01 28.13 2.79
CA ASP A 780 30.30 28.75 2.60
C ASP A 780 31.48 27.76 2.47
N GLY A 781 31.20 26.45 2.64
CA GLY A 781 32.22 25.39 2.65
C GLY A 781 33.16 25.40 3.85
N GLY A 782 32.99 26.34 4.82
CA GLY A 782 33.87 26.50 5.96
C GLY A 782 33.65 25.49 7.10
N TRP A 783 32.54 24.74 7.06
CA TRP A 783 32.18 23.79 8.10
C TRP A 783 31.53 22.54 7.52
N ILE A 784 31.70 21.40 8.20
CA ILE A 784 31.00 20.17 7.92
C ILE A 784 30.23 19.71 9.15
N ALA A 785 28.93 19.35 8.97
CA ALA A 785 28.13 18.68 9.96
C ALA A 785 28.00 17.22 9.60
N PHE A 786 28.01 16.33 10.57
CA PHE A 786 27.90 14.87 10.33
C PHE A 786 27.36 14.16 11.57
N ASN A 787 26.90 12.92 11.36
CA ASN A 787 26.56 12.03 12.47
C ASN A 787 27.77 11.17 12.87
N GLY A 788 27.89 10.92 14.19
CA GLY A 788 28.78 9.92 14.78
C GLY A 788 28.05 9.08 15.80
N ARG A 789 28.42 7.81 15.94
CA ARG A 789 27.95 6.91 17.00
C ARG A 789 29.12 6.18 17.60
N THR A 790 29.21 6.22 18.93
CA THR A 790 30.25 5.48 19.67
C THR A 790 30.03 3.97 19.62
N ASP A 791 28.79 3.54 19.43
CA ASP A 791 28.42 2.18 19.09
C ASP A 791 27.09 2.17 18.32
N ARG A 792 26.67 1.03 17.74
CA ARG A 792 25.44 0.91 16.94
C ARG A 792 24.16 1.10 17.74
N LEU A 793 24.20 0.97 19.06
CA LEU A 793 23.06 1.10 19.96
C LEU A 793 23.02 2.49 20.64
N ALA A 794 24.13 3.23 20.59
CA ALA A 794 24.18 4.58 21.12
C ALA A 794 23.33 5.54 20.27
N PRO A 795 22.68 6.54 20.87
CA PRO A 795 22.04 7.60 20.11
C PRO A 795 23.02 8.26 19.15
N ALA A 796 22.54 8.58 17.95
CA ALA A 796 23.32 9.34 17.00
C ALA A 796 23.61 10.74 17.59
N GLN A 797 24.86 11.19 17.46
CA GLN A 797 25.27 12.54 17.83
C GLN A 797 25.47 13.34 16.55
N VAL A 798 25.10 14.61 16.60
CA VAL A 798 25.45 15.57 15.55
C VAL A 798 26.68 16.35 15.95
N LEU A 799 27.70 16.25 15.11
CA LEU A 799 29.01 16.92 15.29
C LEU A 799 29.23 17.93 14.17
N VAL A 800 30.01 18.93 14.46
CA VAL A 800 30.46 19.95 13.49
C VAL A 800 31.98 20.09 13.57
N ALA A 801 32.62 20.11 12.41
CA ALA A 801 34.06 20.34 12.29
C ALA A 801 34.36 21.51 11.34
N LYS A 802 35.41 22.27 11.61
CA LYS A 802 35.86 23.37 10.75
C LYS A 802 36.63 22.83 9.56
N VAL A 803 36.37 23.39 8.39
CA VAL A 803 37.08 23.07 7.13
C VAL A 803 37.89 24.29 6.72
N GLN A 804 39.19 24.10 6.50
CA GLN A 804 40.11 25.15 6.04
C GLN A 804 41.00 24.61 4.91
N ALA A 805 41.01 25.29 3.77
CA ALA A 805 41.78 24.88 2.60
C ALA A 805 41.61 23.38 2.24
N SER A 806 40.37 22.89 2.28
CA SER A 806 39.98 21.50 2.07
C SER A 806 40.53 20.50 3.11
N VAL A 807 40.95 20.97 4.29
CA VAL A 807 41.37 20.13 5.41
C VAL A 807 40.35 20.23 6.53
N VAL A 808 39.89 19.10 7.07
CA VAL A 808 39.01 19.08 8.24
C VAL A 808 39.83 19.19 9.52
N ALA A 809 39.29 19.95 10.50
CA ALA A 809 39.91 20.07 11.82
C ALA A 809 40.08 18.70 12.48
N LEU A 810 41.11 18.56 13.32
CA LEU A 810 41.41 17.36 14.07
C LEU A 810 40.23 16.97 14.98
N GLU A 811 40.04 15.69 15.23
CA GLU A 811 38.98 15.13 16.06
C GLU A 811 38.80 15.84 17.42
N ARG A 812 39.89 16.19 18.10
CA ARG A 812 39.87 16.92 19.36
C ARG A 812 39.19 18.29 19.29
N ASP A 813 39.10 18.86 18.08
CA ASP A 813 38.53 20.19 17.82
C ASP A 813 37.07 20.10 17.30
N TRP A 814 36.51 18.89 17.20
CA TRP A 814 35.14 18.71 16.79
C TRP A 814 34.17 19.17 17.88
N ILE A 815 33.06 19.73 17.45
CA ILE A 815 32.05 20.31 18.34
C ILE A 815 30.84 19.39 18.34
N VAL A 816 30.49 18.79 19.48
CA VAL A 816 29.22 18.10 19.66
C VAL A 816 28.13 19.14 19.77
N VAL A 817 27.25 19.22 18.78
CA VAL A 817 26.14 20.15 18.73
C VAL A 817 24.91 19.55 19.38
N ILE A 818 24.61 18.26 19.08
CA ILE A 818 23.44 17.53 19.59
C ILE A 818 23.88 16.11 19.99
N LYS A 819 23.43 15.66 21.17
CA LYS A 819 23.77 14.31 21.70
C LYS A 819 22.78 13.22 21.30
N ASP A 820 21.62 13.57 20.76
CA ASP A 820 20.47 12.70 20.47
C ASP A 820 19.79 13.13 19.16
N GLY A 821 20.55 13.35 18.10
CA GLY A 821 20.05 13.83 16.81
C GLY A 821 20.63 13.11 15.62
N ASP A 822 19.87 13.05 14.54
CA ASP A 822 20.23 12.39 13.28
C ASP A 822 19.99 13.32 12.07
N ALA A 823 20.63 12.99 10.94
CA ALA A 823 20.47 13.63 9.62
C ALA A 823 20.59 15.17 9.64
N PRO A 824 21.75 15.73 10.05
CA PRO A 824 21.94 17.16 10.14
C PRO A 824 21.85 17.84 8.76
N SER A 825 21.26 19.03 8.74
CA SER A 825 21.16 19.86 7.53
C SER A 825 21.27 21.35 7.89
N TRP A 826 22.15 22.07 7.18
CA TRP A 826 22.40 23.48 7.43
C TRP A 826 21.26 24.39 6.94
N SER A 827 21.01 25.50 7.68
CA SER A 827 20.33 26.65 7.08
C SER A 827 21.20 27.29 6.00
N PRO A 828 20.62 28.01 5.02
CA PRO A 828 21.37 28.67 3.97
C PRO A 828 22.43 29.66 4.46
N ASP A 829 22.24 30.28 5.62
CA ASP A 829 23.21 31.18 6.28
C ASP A 829 24.16 30.47 7.25
N ALA A 830 24.08 29.13 7.35
CA ALA A 830 24.86 28.28 8.23
C ALA A 830 24.82 28.65 9.73
N ASN A 831 23.78 29.35 10.22
CA ASN A 831 23.62 29.73 11.63
C ASN A 831 22.59 28.86 12.37
N LEU A 832 21.90 27.97 11.64
CA LEU A 832 21.02 26.94 12.17
C LEU A 832 21.40 25.57 11.62
N LEU A 833 21.23 24.56 12.45
CA LEU A 833 21.36 23.17 12.05
C LEU A 833 20.04 22.46 12.32
N TYR A 834 19.39 21.98 11.27
CA TYR A 834 18.19 21.15 11.33
C TYR A 834 18.59 19.71 11.56
N PHE A 835 17.83 18.96 12.35
CA PHE A 835 18.09 17.55 12.64
C PHE A 835 16.82 16.85 13.10
N TRP A 836 16.82 15.53 13.00
CA TRP A 836 15.75 14.69 13.53
C TRP A 836 16.11 14.17 14.92
N SER A 837 15.13 14.16 15.83
CA SER A 837 15.32 13.63 17.18
C SER A 837 13.98 13.14 17.74
N ASP A 838 14.03 12.10 18.55
CA ASP A 838 12.90 11.54 19.30
C ASP A 838 12.90 11.94 20.78
N ARG A 839 13.55 13.03 21.13
CA ARG A 839 13.69 13.56 22.50
C ARG A 839 12.36 13.86 23.20
N ASP A 840 11.28 14.07 22.46
CA ASP A 840 9.91 14.25 22.95
C ASP A 840 9.04 12.99 22.83
N GLY A 841 9.69 11.83 22.62
CA GLY A 841 9.03 10.53 22.48
C GLY A 841 8.60 10.19 21.06
N SER A 842 8.70 11.13 20.10
CA SER A 842 8.38 10.92 18.69
C SER A 842 9.45 11.50 17.79
N PRO A 843 9.69 10.92 16.60
CA PRO A 843 10.71 11.40 15.68
C PRO A 843 10.27 12.71 15.01
N CYS A 844 10.67 13.85 15.58
CA CYS A 844 10.30 15.17 15.14
C CYS A 844 11.47 15.92 14.50
N LEU A 845 11.16 16.96 13.71
CA LEU A 845 12.15 17.85 13.12
C LEU A 845 12.44 18.99 14.08
N TRP A 846 13.71 19.19 14.39
CA TRP A 846 14.24 20.19 15.30
C TRP A 846 15.26 21.10 14.63
N ALA A 847 15.56 22.26 15.22
CA ALA A 847 16.66 23.13 14.82
C ALA A 847 17.47 23.59 16.03
N GLN A 848 18.79 23.64 15.89
CA GLN A 848 19.71 24.22 16.88
C GLN A 848 20.34 25.50 16.34
N ARG A 849 20.26 26.59 17.13
CA ARG A 849 20.98 27.82 16.83
C ARG A 849 22.46 27.64 17.13
N LEU A 850 23.30 28.20 16.27
CA LEU A 850 24.75 28.18 16.41
C LEU A 850 25.31 29.59 16.45
N ASP A 851 26.38 29.76 17.20
CA ASP A 851 27.20 30.97 17.14
C ASP A 851 27.83 31.12 15.75
N SER A 852 27.72 32.26 15.13
CA SER A 852 28.11 32.46 13.73
C SER A 852 29.61 32.22 13.45
N ALA A 853 30.49 32.46 14.42
CA ALA A 853 31.94 32.35 14.27
C ALA A 853 32.47 30.97 14.72
N THR A 854 31.99 30.47 15.85
CA THR A 854 32.51 29.24 16.48
C THR A 854 31.67 28.01 16.21
N LYS A 855 30.46 28.14 15.68
CA LYS A 855 29.43 27.09 15.47
C LYS A 855 29.10 26.30 16.75
N ARG A 856 29.39 26.85 17.92
CA ARG A 856 28.93 26.26 19.18
C ARG A 856 27.42 26.45 19.33
N PRO A 857 26.71 25.48 19.92
CA PRO A 857 25.27 25.59 20.10
C PRO A 857 24.94 26.74 21.07
N THR A 858 23.90 27.52 20.74
CA THR A 858 23.39 28.64 21.56
C THR A 858 21.91 28.43 21.87
N GLY A 859 21.55 28.48 23.14
CA GLY A 859 20.19 28.22 23.61
C GLY A 859 19.74 26.75 23.49
N LEU A 860 18.46 26.54 23.75
CA LEU A 860 17.85 25.21 23.62
C LEU A 860 17.46 24.94 22.16
N PRO A 861 17.42 23.66 21.73
CA PRO A 861 16.88 23.30 20.45
C PRO A 861 15.41 23.74 20.27
N LEU A 862 15.09 24.19 19.07
CA LEU A 862 13.76 24.64 18.66
C LEU A 862 12.99 23.49 18.02
N SER A 863 11.78 23.23 18.46
CA SER A 863 10.86 22.33 17.79
C SER A 863 10.34 22.99 16.50
N ILE A 864 10.44 22.32 15.37
CA ILE A 864 10.01 22.84 14.06
C ILE A 864 8.70 22.18 13.64
N GLN A 865 8.69 20.84 13.59
CA GLN A 865 7.52 20.07 13.18
C GLN A 865 7.45 18.79 13.98
N HIS A 866 6.29 18.56 14.60
CA HIS A 866 6.00 17.34 15.32
C HIS A 866 5.31 16.32 14.44
N PHE A 867 5.71 15.04 14.58
CA PHE A 867 5.14 13.89 13.88
C PHE A 867 4.70 12.86 14.92
N HIS A 868 3.69 13.22 15.72
CA HIS A 868 3.15 12.34 16.76
C HIS A 868 2.15 11.30 16.22
N SER A 869 1.69 11.45 14.97
CA SER A 869 0.91 10.43 14.30
C SER A 869 1.84 9.36 13.72
N LYS A 870 1.72 8.13 14.17
CA LYS A 870 2.53 6.99 13.70
C LYS A 870 2.25 6.62 12.24
N GLY A 871 1.04 6.94 11.74
CA GLY A 871 0.70 6.71 10.34
C GLY A 871 1.58 7.49 9.36
N LEU A 872 2.21 8.60 9.79
CA LEU A 872 3.11 9.42 8.97
C LEU A 872 4.40 9.72 9.74
N SER A 873 5.48 9.01 9.44
CA SER A 873 6.76 9.14 10.12
C SER A 873 7.92 8.74 9.23
N TRP A 874 9.11 9.32 9.48
CA TRP A 874 10.31 8.84 8.80
C TRP A 874 10.72 7.42 9.26
N LYS A 875 10.37 6.99 10.47
CA LYS A 875 10.61 5.62 10.95
C LYS A 875 9.84 4.57 10.13
N ASN A 876 8.84 4.98 9.38
CA ASN A 876 8.07 4.15 8.47
C ASN A 876 8.77 3.96 7.11
N LEU A 877 9.94 4.55 6.91
CA LEU A 877 10.70 4.36 5.68
C LEU A 877 11.38 3.00 5.71
N TYR A 878 11.12 2.19 4.70
CA TYR A 878 11.71 0.86 4.57
C TYR A 878 13.22 0.90 4.30
N LEU A 879 13.70 1.96 3.68
CA LEU A 879 15.09 2.12 3.22
C LEU A 879 15.71 3.41 3.78
N GLY A 880 16.35 3.33 4.95
CA GLY A 880 17.34 4.32 5.35
C GLY A 880 16.88 5.40 6.34
N ALA A 881 17.82 6.29 6.66
CA ALA A 881 17.62 7.46 7.51
C ALA A 881 16.85 8.56 6.77
N PRO A 882 16.18 9.48 7.47
CA PRO A 882 15.53 10.61 6.82
C PRO A 882 16.59 11.49 6.16
N ARG A 883 16.41 11.77 4.87
CA ARG A 883 17.21 12.80 4.19
C ARG A 883 16.42 14.11 4.15
N THR A 884 17.08 15.17 4.51
CA THR A 884 16.50 16.51 4.58
C THR A 884 17.28 17.44 3.68
N ALA A 885 16.59 18.13 2.77
CA ALA A 885 17.14 19.19 1.93
C ALA A 885 16.53 20.54 2.34
N VAL A 886 17.38 21.54 2.56
CA VAL A 886 17.00 22.86 3.07
C VAL A 886 17.26 23.91 1.99
N ALA A 887 16.22 24.60 1.57
CA ALA A 887 16.28 25.82 0.79
C ALA A 887 15.85 27.01 1.66
N ARG A 888 15.95 28.24 1.16
CA ARG A 888 15.66 29.44 1.94
C ARG A 888 14.21 29.52 2.43
N ASP A 889 13.27 29.06 1.60
CA ASP A 889 11.82 29.19 1.80
C ASP A 889 11.12 27.88 2.14
N LYS A 890 11.86 26.75 2.17
CA LYS A 890 11.29 25.42 2.42
C LYS A 890 12.32 24.43 2.92
N ILE A 891 11.82 23.41 3.61
CA ILE A 891 12.55 22.18 3.91
C ILE A 891 11.81 21.04 3.22
N VAL A 892 12.54 20.15 2.55
CA VAL A 892 11.99 18.96 1.87
C VAL A 892 12.61 17.73 2.51
N PHE A 893 11.78 16.72 2.76
CA PHE A 893 12.19 15.45 3.34
C PHE A 893 11.24 14.32 2.92
N ASN A 894 11.68 13.09 3.09
CA ASN A 894 10.84 11.92 2.86
C ASN A 894 10.17 11.45 4.16
N LEU A 895 8.90 11.05 4.06
CA LEU A 895 8.14 10.42 5.13
C LEU A 895 7.47 9.16 4.60
N GLY A 896 7.44 8.13 5.45
CA GLY A 896 6.65 6.92 5.19
C GLY A 896 5.24 7.07 5.76
N GLU A 897 4.25 6.70 4.95
CA GLU A 897 2.86 6.59 5.38
C GLU A 897 2.50 5.11 5.51
N HIS A 898 2.07 4.71 6.70
CA HIS A 898 1.64 3.35 6.99
C HIS A 898 0.19 3.32 7.43
N THR A 899 -0.59 2.47 6.78
CA THR A 899 -1.91 2.08 7.26
C THR A 899 -1.99 0.56 7.23
N GLY A 900 -2.62 -0.04 8.22
CA GLY A 900 -2.71 -1.48 8.28
C GLY A 900 -4.00 -1.95 8.93
N ASN A 901 -4.48 -3.13 8.50
CA ASN A 901 -5.63 -3.79 9.12
C ASN A 901 -5.40 -5.28 9.23
N VAL A 902 -5.89 -5.85 10.32
CA VAL A 902 -5.82 -7.29 10.56
C VAL A 902 -6.94 -7.99 9.82
N TRP A 903 -6.57 -9.06 9.11
CA TRP A 903 -7.47 -9.93 8.39
C TRP A 903 -7.35 -11.37 8.89
N MET A 904 -8.38 -12.15 8.70
CA MET A 904 -8.41 -13.58 9.02
C MET A 904 -8.91 -14.39 7.84
N THR A 905 -8.24 -15.52 7.59
CA THR A 905 -8.64 -16.51 6.56
C THR A 905 -8.28 -17.92 7.01
N PRO A 906 -9.02 -18.95 6.58
CA PRO A 906 -8.53 -20.32 6.67
C PRO A 906 -7.27 -20.51 5.85
N LEU A 907 -6.32 -21.30 6.34
CA LEU A 907 -5.15 -21.68 5.53
C LEU A 907 -5.56 -22.52 4.32
N PRO A 908 -5.00 -22.24 3.13
CA PRO A 908 -5.23 -23.07 1.95
C PRO A 908 -4.83 -24.52 2.23
N ARG A 909 -5.72 -25.47 1.95
CA ARG A 909 -5.40 -26.90 1.98
C ARG A 909 -4.58 -27.22 0.72
N THR A 910 -3.43 -27.85 0.90
CA THR A 910 -2.74 -28.44 -0.25
C THR A 910 -3.52 -29.68 -0.70
N PRO A 911 -3.67 -29.93 -2.00
CA PRO A 911 -4.01 -31.27 -2.45
C PRO A 911 -2.94 -32.24 -1.95
N ASP A 912 -3.37 -33.36 -1.33
CA ASP A 912 -2.49 -34.44 -0.86
C ASP A 912 -1.71 -35.05 -2.02
#